data_1734823b5c6287201378ccf6f4820af7
#
_entry.id   1734823b5c6287201378ccf6f4820af7
#
_cell.length_a   1.000
_cell.length_b   1.000
_cell.length_c   1.000
_cell.angle_alpha   90.00
_cell.angle_beta   90.00
_cell.angle_gamma   90.00
#
_symmetry.space_group_name_H-M   'P 1'
#
loop_
_entity.id
_entity.type
_entity.pdbx_description
1 polymer ?
#
loop_
_entity_poly.entity_id
_entity_poly.type
_entity_poly.pdbx_seq_one_letter_code
_entity_poly.pdbx_strand_id
1 'polypeptide(L)'
;MKPHLTLKPDFSRREFLLATAGTAALTALAGCSDASHTPLKKSHTVSVGSTVSLDLGGSSWRVVQKGKENPVAASVPGDIFTDLLAAGRIPDPNYRENNSLIQWVGLVPWVYYRDFTVAPELLAQPKVVLHCAGLDTLATIWINGELIAQPENMFRDWIFDVKKHLRVGKNFVRIEFSPCGNTAAVGANPEIDSGGKPCSDLVKRLWDIYRRKHGAALTRDTFFGRQLGNPRSWIRKAPFMWGWDWCPAVVTCGIWKSIELLGYDARIIDVGIFQDHSETGPVKLTVHTTVENPQHRVLTAVFNVMLHGQSVATAEETVTADQCEREIEINHPQLWWPNGMGDHPLYTVKVDLKNSDEVILDSRQRRTGLRVLEVLPPKDGKAMHLKINGVAFFAKGADWIPADNIPSRVTPEILRSYMQDAARCHFNMLRFWGGGYYEPQSQFDACDELGLLVQFEFKFANAPYPTLDRRWMENVRAEVRQQVMENRNHPCIAIWSGNNEVAFFNGYDQLFRDTIGGIVHELNPGAFYEPGSGAAGSGDVHTWKVWGDLALFSEYDTVEGFVTEFGVQSFPAPKTVRTYTDRTDRTSIDSPVMRYHELGESGRGIDYIMHYLNAYFGKPPEDVDSTIWLSQIMQAMGIQTGVEHWRRNMLRSMASLIWQLNDCWPGPTWSMVDYCHRWKALMYASRRFFAPVLISPRIEAKAGQCDLFVVNDQMREIHGQVSWHITTLRGVTVNSGEFNIAAPARTSRKVYGLYFAAAAARYGMNKLLLWADLRVDGKNVSDLMTALVKPKDLHLPGPGLTWTVRKSREGFTVRVHTRKPALWTWLDLHDTSAKYSDNFVHLMPGSTTEWMVSPEKDLSVREFQRHLRVRTVRDVCPAMQG
;
A
#
# COMPACT_ATOMS: atom_id res chain seq x y z
N MET A 1 7.33 41.87 19.71
CA MET A 1 7.83 41.59 21.09
C MET A 1 7.91 40.09 21.25
N LYS A 2 9.14 39.54 21.24
CA LYS A 2 9.43 38.13 21.50
C LYS A 2 9.70 37.95 22.98
N PRO A 3 9.33 36.84 23.61
CA PRO A 3 10.03 36.40 24.81
C PRO A 3 10.98 35.24 24.43
N HIS A 4 12.27 35.42 24.74
CA HIS A 4 13.31 34.41 24.81
C HIS A 4 13.03 33.50 26.01
N LEU A 5 12.94 32.20 25.80
CA LEU A 5 13.04 31.17 26.83
C LEU A 5 14.41 30.46 26.68
N THR A 6 15.30 30.81 27.59
CA THR A 6 16.57 30.12 27.84
C THR A 6 16.30 28.90 28.72
N LEU A 7 16.56 27.70 28.18
CA LEU A 7 16.59 26.47 28.97
C LEU A 7 17.96 26.33 29.64
N LYS A 8 17.97 26.20 30.96
CA LYS A 8 19.11 25.78 31.77
C LYS A 8 19.09 24.25 31.95
N PRO A 9 20.21 23.56 31.92
CA PRO A 9 20.30 22.14 32.20
C PRO A 9 20.63 21.92 33.69
N ASP A 10 19.69 21.36 34.46
CA ASP A 10 19.99 20.70 35.73
C ASP A 10 18.82 19.77 36.11
N PHE A 11 18.95 18.48 35.80
CA PHE A 11 18.15 17.43 36.42
C PHE A 11 19.03 16.52 37.25
N SER A 12 18.77 16.48 38.56
CA SER A 12 19.53 15.69 39.51
C SER A 12 19.11 14.21 39.52
N ARG A 13 20.07 13.35 39.81
CA ARG A 13 19.98 11.87 39.90
C ARG A 13 18.89 11.31 40.85
N ARG A 14 18.11 12.16 41.53
CA ARG A 14 17.13 11.74 42.57
C ARG A 14 15.69 11.59 42.04
N GLU A 15 15.37 12.15 40.86
CA GLU A 15 14.03 12.03 40.25
C GLU A 15 13.85 10.80 39.36
N PHE A 16 14.92 10.09 39.07
CA PHE A 16 14.93 8.85 38.28
C PHE A 16 14.46 7.61 39.07
N LEU A 17 14.34 7.68 40.39
CA LEU A 17 14.03 6.54 41.26
C LEU A 17 12.58 6.46 41.75
N LEU A 18 11.69 7.35 41.30
CA LEU A 18 10.25 7.31 41.68
C LEU A 18 9.29 6.86 40.57
N ALA A 19 9.82 6.40 39.41
CA ALA A 19 9.01 5.89 38.30
C ALA A 19 8.95 4.33 38.21
N THR A 20 9.38 3.61 39.27
CA THR A 20 9.36 2.13 39.29
C THR A 20 8.21 1.57 40.14
N ALA A 21 6.99 2.04 39.93
CA ALA A 21 5.79 1.39 40.47
C ALA A 21 4.70 1.34 39.40
N GLY A 22 4.86 0.44 38.41
CA GLY A 22 3.92 0.29 37.30
C GLY A 22 4.14 -1.01 36.52
N THR A 23 4.53 -2.10 37.20
CA THR A 23 4.74 -3.44 36.58
C THR A 23 3.44 -4.21 36.32
N ALA A 24 2.36 -3.52 35.92
CA ALA A 24 1.07 -4.20 35.62
C ALA A 24 0.50 -3.84 34.24
N ALA A 25 1.22 -3.09 33.41
CA ALA A 25 0.74 -2.68 32.07
C ALA A 25 1.47 -3.38 30.89
N LEU A 26 2.42 -4.27 31.14
CA LEU A 26 3.22 -4.94 30.09
C LEU A 26 2.56 -6.20 29.49
N THR A 27 1.36 -6.57 29.94
CA THR A 27 0.63 -7.74 29.39
C THR A 27 -0.44 -7.39 28.36
N ALA A 28 -0.64 -6.12 28.03
CA ALA A 28 -1.65 -5.71 27.05
C ALA A 28 -1.08 -5.38 25.65
N LEU A 29 0.25 -5.31 25.50
CA LEU A 29 0.91 -5.03 24.21
C LEU A 29 1.32 -6.30 23.44
N ALA A 30 1.13 -7.49 24.02
CA ALA A 30 1.39 -8.77 23.35
C ALA A 30 0.26 -9.22 22.38
N GLY A 31 -0.76 -8.41 22.13
CA GLY A 31 -1.93 -8.76 21.33
C GLY A 31 -1.80 -8.56 19.83
N CYS A 32 -0.73 -7.95 19.34
CA CYS A 32 -0.51 -7.76 17.89
C CYS A 32 0.68 -8.56 17.32
N SER A 33 1.38 -9.36 18.13
CA SER A 33 2.56 -10.12 17.67
C SER A 33 2.70 -11.47 18.37
N ASP A 34 1.69 -12.33 18.32
CA ASP A 34 1.93 -13.78 18.48
C ASP A 34 2.20 -14.40 17.09
N ALA A 35 3.27 -13.94 16.44
CA ALA A 35 4.01 -14.79 15.53
C ALA A 35 5.00 -15.58 16.40
N SER A 36 4.70 -16.86 16.63
CA SER A 36 5.59 -17.81 17.27
C SER A 36 7.00 -17.69 16.70
N HIS A 37 7.94 -17.16 17.49
CA HIS A 37 9.35 -17.22 17.16
C HIS A 37 9.79 -18.68 17.09
N THR A 38 9.85 -19.23 15.90
CA THR A 38 10.62 -20.45 15.64
C THR A 38 12.08 -20.12 15.91
N PRO A 39 12.83 -20.91 16.69
CA PRO A 39 14.22 -20.60 16.99
C PRO A 39 15.01 -20.58 15.69
N LEU A 40 15.66 -19.46 15.41
CA LEU A 40 16.49 -19.20 14.22
C LEU A 40 17.57 -20.28 14.12
N LYS A 41 17.58 -20.97 12.99
CA LYS A 41 18.60 -21.96 12.61
C LYS A 41 19.99 -21.32 12.64
N LYS A 42 20.97 -22.06 13.12
CA LYS A 42 22.42 -21.72 12.96
C LYS A 42 22.69 -21.47 11.47
N SER A 43 23.59 -20.51 11.16
CA SER A 43 24.03 -20.26 9.79
C SER A 43 24.46 -21.59 9.13
N HIS A 44 23.70 -22.05 8.17
CA HIS A 44 23.99 -23.26 7.44
C HIS A 44 24.53 -22.88 6.06
N THR A 45 25.62 -23.54 5.67
CA THR A 45 26.07 -23.53 4.28
C THR A 45 25.07 -24.39 3.49
N VAL A 46 24.45 -23.80 2.47
CA VAL A 46 23.54 -24.51 1.56
C VAL A 46 24.17 -24.52 0.20
N SER A 47 24.14 -25.66 -0.50
CA SER A 47 24.56 -25.74 -1.90
C SER A 47 23.36 -26.03 -2.78
N VAL A 48 23.19 -25.24 -3.85
CA VAL A 48 22.27 -25.51 -4.96
C VAL A 48 23.13 -25.70 -6.20
N GLY A 49 23.21 -26.89 -6.71
CA GLY A 49 24.20 -27.23 -7.73
C GLY A 49 25.63 -27.11 -7.19
N SER A 50 26.50 -26.39 -7.89
CA SER A 50 27.86 -26.07 -7.44
C SER A 50 27.96 -24.73 -6.69
N THR A 51 26.89 -23.96 -6.59
CA THR A 51 26.86 -22.69 -5.84
C THR A 51 26.82 -22.97 -4.34
N VAL A 52 27.75 -22.38 -3.61
CA VAL A 52 27.87 -22.50 -2.15
C VAL A 52 27.52 -21.15 -1.53
N SER A 53 26.54 -21.12 -0.65
CA SER A 53 26.13 -19.89 0.07
C SER A 53 26.40 -19.97 1.57
N LEU A 54 26.72 -18.83 2.17
CA LEU A 54 26.81 -18.64 3.61
C LEU A 54 25.96 -17.44 4.00
N ASP A 55 24.81 -17.72 4.61
CA ASP A 55 23.94 -16.66 5.15
C ASP A 55 24.64 -15.93 6.32
N LEU A 56 24.77 -14.63 6.18
CA LEU A 56 25.27 -13.73 7.21
C LEU A 56 24.15 -13.02 7.99
N GLY A 57 22.90 -13.36 7.76
CA GLY A 57 21.75 -12.84 8.52
C GLY A 57 21.66 -13.38 9.97
N GLY A 58 20.53 -13.08 10.62
CA GLY A 58 20.18 -13.57 11.96
C GLY A 58 20.63 -12.65 13.10
N SER A 59 20.59 -13.17 14.33
CA SER A 59 20.76 -12.40 15.59
C SER A 59 22.20 -12.32 16.12
N SER A 60 23.19 -12.74 15.31
CA SER A 60 24.60 -12.73 15.71
C SER A 60 25.28 -11.36 15.53
N TRP A 61 24.55 -10.38 15.05
CA TRP A 61 25.03 -9.02 14.84
C TRP A 61 25.00 -8.20 16.13
N ARG A 62 25.87 -7.21 16.16
CA ARG A 62 25.90 -6.15 17.17
C ARG A 62 25.85 -4.82 16.47
N VAL A 63 25.20 -3.84 17.09
CA VAL A 63 25.18 -2.46 16.61
C VAL A 63 25.58 -1.51 17.73
N VAL A 64 26.35 -0.48 17.38
CA VAL A 64 26.79 0.57 18.31
C VAL A 64 26.81 1.92 17.60
N GLN A 65 26.48 2.99 18.31
CA GLN A 65 26.72 4.35 17.83
C GLN A 65 28.22 4.57 17.69
N LYS A 66 28.68 5.08 16.55
CA LYS A 66 30.10 5.34 16.30
C LYS A 66 30.72 6.20 17.41
N GLY A 67 31.85 5.76 17.96
CA GLY A 67 32.54 6.42 19.06
C GLY A 67 31.97 6.17 20.47
N LYS A 68 31.01 5.23 20.61
CA LYS A 68 30.49 4.75 21.88
C LYS A 68 30.93 3.29 22.12
N GLU A 69 30.88 2.84 23.38
CA GLU A 69 31.36 1.50 23.79
C GLU A 69 30.24 0.54 24.23
N ASN A 70 28.95 0.95 24.13
CA ASN A 70 27.81 0.17 24.62
C ASN A 70 26.99 -0.43 23.46
N PRO A 71 27.46 -1.53 22.82
CA PRO A 71 26.72 -2.17 21.74
C PRO A 71 25.45 -2.85 22.25
N VAL A 72 24.43 -2.87 21.39
CA VAL A 72 23.23 -3.70 21.58
C VAL A 72 23.22 -4.86 20.60
N ALA A 73 22.39 -5.89 20.90
CA ALA A 73 22.12 -6.95 19.94
C ALA A 73 21.39 -6.38 18.73
N ALA A 74 21.69 -6.90 17.55
CA ALA A 74 21.02 -6.53 16.31
C ALA A 74 20.58 -7.76 15.55
N SER A 75 19.49 -7.62 14.80
CA SER A 75 18.95 -8.65 13.91
C SER A 75 19.08 -8.21 12.46
N VAL A 76 19.46 -9.14 11.59
CA VAL A 76 19.60 -8.89 10.14
C VAL A 76 18.82 -9.98 9.38
N PRO A 77 17.92 -9.63 8.46
CA PRO A 77 17.46 -8.28 8.10
C PRO A 77 16.86 -7.50 9.28
N GLY A 78 17.11 -6.17 9.30
CA GLY A 78 16.63 -5.31 10.36
C GLY A 78 17.05 -3.84 10.17
N ASP A 79 16.72 -3.03 11.15
CA ASP A 79 17.08 -1.61 11.20
C ASP A 79 17.38 -1.17 12.63
N ILE A 80 18.01 -0.01 12.75
CA ILE A 80 18.46 0.54 14.02
C ILE A 80 17.30 0.80 15.01
N PHE A 81 16.09 1.16 14.53
CA PHE A 81 14.97 1.45 15.42
C PHE A 81 14.46 0.17 16.08
N THR A 82 14.32 -0.92 15.32
CA THR A 82 13.91 -2.23 15.89
C THR A 82 14.94 -2.76 16.89
N ASP A 83 16.25 -2.60 16.61
CA ASP A 83 17.31 -3.03 17.51
C ASP A 83 17.32 -2.21 18.81
N LEU A 84 17.17 -0.88 18.74
CA LEU A 84 17.11 0.00 19.90
C LEU A 84 15.83 -0.18 20.72
N LEU A 85 14.69 -0.43 20.08
CA LEU A 85 13.43 -0.78 20.74
C LEU A 85 13.57 -2.09 21.53
N ALA A 86 14.09 -3.14 20.90
CA ALA A 86 14.32 -4.44 21.54
C ALA A 86 15.30 -4.34 22.74
N ALA A 87 16.26 -3.42 22.66
CA ALA A 87 17.20 -3.14 23.73
C ALA A 87 16.66 -2.18 24.82
N GLY A 88 15.44 -1.67 24.70
CA GLY A 88 14.86 -0.68 25.60
C GLY A 88 15.59 0.67 25.65
N ARG A 89 16.27 1.04 24.54
CA ARG A 89 17.06 2.28 24.44
C ARG A 89 16.27 3.47 23.93
N ILE A 90 15.14 3.22 23.27
CA ILE A 90 14.17 4.21 22.80
C ILE A 90 12.77 3.75 23.18
N PRO A 91 11.82 4.68 23.38
CA PRO A 91 10.42 4.35 23.57
C PRO A 91 9.77 3.95 22.23
N ASP A 92 8.57 3.31 22.30
CA ASP A 92 7.76 3.02 21.11
C ASP A 92 7.42 4.33 20.39
N PRO A 93 7.85 4.50 19.12
CA PRO A 93 7.60 5.72 18.36
C PRO A 93 6.11 6.02 18.15
N ASN A 94 5.28 4.97 18.11
CA ASN A 94 3.86 5.08 17.81
C ASN A 94 3.01 5.47 19.03
N TYR A 95 3.58 5.53 20.22
CA TYR A 95 2.85 5.90 21.43
C TYR A 95 3.01 7.38 21.76
N ARG A 96 1.89 8.10 21.81
CA ARG A 96 1.80 9.53 22.11
C ARG A 96 2.76 10.37 21.25
N GLU A 97 3.59 11.19 21.85
CA GLU A 97 4.55 12.06 21.18
C GLU A 97 5.98 11.49 21.16
N ASN A 98 6.15 10.18 21.41
CA ASN A 98 7.45 9.53 21.52
C ASN A 98 8.30 9.64 20.24
N ASN A 99 7.67 9.74 19.06
CA ASN A 99 8.39 9.96 17.82
C ASN A 99 9.31 11.18 17.89
N SER A 100 8.90 12.26 18.59
CA SER A 100 9.72 13.46 18.76
C SER A 100 11.00 13.19 19.57
N LEU A 101 10.97 12.21 20.49
CA LEU A 101 12.10 11.86 21.37
C LEU A 101 13.18 11.01 20.69
N ILE A 102 12.85 10.39 19.57
CA ILE A 102 13.74 9.42 18.89
C ILE A 102 14.40 9.98 17.62
N GLN A 103 14.15 11.24 17.26
CA GLN A 103 14.68 11.84 16.03
C GLN A 103 16.21 11.84 15.96
N TRP A 104 16.89 11.86 17.09
CA TRP A 104 18.37 11.81 17.20
C TRP A 104 18.96 10.55 16.59
N VAL A 105 18.21 9.44 16.51
CA VAL A 105 18.68 8.15 15.96
C VAL A 105 19.10 8.29 14.50
N GLY A 106 18.34 9.02 13.68
CA GLY A 106 18.64 9.29 12.29
C GLY A 106 19.75 10.33 12.05
N LEU A 107 20.24 10.98 13.11
CA LEU A 107 21.24 12.07 13.05
C LEU A 107 22.66 11.63 13.40
N VAL A 108 22.86 10.38 13.82
CA VAL A 108 24.16 9.86 14.26
C VAL A 108 24.55 8.63 13.46
N PRO A 109 25.86 8.40 13.28
CA PRO A 109 26.33 7.22 12.54
C PRO A 109 26.27 5.97 13.42
N TRP A 110 25.93 4.84 12.79
CA TRP A 110 25.80 3.53 13.42
C TRP A 110 26.74 2.52 12.80
N VAL A 111 27.27 1.58 13.61
CA VAL A 111 28.23 0.55 13.20
C VAL A 111 27.65 -0.81 13.54
N TYR A 112 27.32 -1.59 12.51
CA TYR A 112 26.94 -2.99 12.58
C TYR A 112 28.19 -3.86 12.40
N TYR A 113 28.33 -4.93 13.21
CA TYR A 113 29.48 -5.84 13.07
C TYR A 113 29.15 -7.23 13.60
N ARG A 114 29.87 -8.22 13.03
CA ARG A 114 29.83 -9.62 13.50
C ARG A 114 31.08 -10.40 13.11
N ASP A 115 31.38 -11.44 13.89
CA ASP A 115 32.26 -12.54 13.49
C ASP A 115 31.49 -13.58 12.68
N PHE A 116 32.15 -14.23 11.71
CA PHE A 116 31.61 -15.36 10.96
C PHE A 116 32.71 -16.33 10.57
N THR A 117 32.34 -17.56 10.23
CA THR A 117 33.28 -18.64 9.85
C THR A 117 33.08 -19.02 8.41
N VAL A 118 34.17 -19.01 7.64
CA VAL A 118 34.20 -19.42 6.23
C VAL A 118 34.75 -20.82 6.11
N ALA A 119 33.99 -21.71 5.47
CA ALA A 119 34.40 -23.08 5.18
C ALA A 119 35.33 -23.15 3.96
N PRO A 120 36.26 -24.15 3.87
CA PRO A 120 37.15 -24.31 2.71
C PRO A 120 36.43 -24.39 1.38
N GLU A 121 35.26 -25.02 1.35
CA GLU A 121 34.43 -25.27 0.15
C GLU A 121 33.96 -23.95 -0.50
N LEU A 122 33.64 -22.92 0.30
CA LEU A 122 33.29 -21.59 -0.20
C LEU A 122 34.49 -20.93 -0.90
N LEU A 123 35.66 -20.95 -0.27
CA LEU A 123 36.87 -20.35 -0.85
C LEU A 123 37.47 -21.16 -2.01
N ALA A 124 37.12 -22.44 -2.13
CA ALA A 124 37.49 -23.26 -3.29
C ALA A 124 36.79 -22.81 -4.57
N GLN A 125 35.64 -22.13 -4.48
CA GLN A 125 34.90 -21.62 -5.64
C GLN A 125 35.73 -20.60 -6.44
N PRO A 126 35.64 -20.58 -7.77
CA PRO A 126 36.37 -19.62 -8.62
C PRO A 126 36.10 -18.17 -8.26
N LYS A 127 34.87 -17.82 -7.94
CA LYS A 127 34.44 -16.51 -7.51
C LYS A 127 33.71 -16.57 -6.17
N VAL A 128 33.97 -15.59 -5.27
CA VAL A 128 33.28 -15.44 -3.99
C VAL A 128 32.89 -13.99 -3.85
N VAL A 129 31.59 -13.73 -3.73
CA VAL A 129 31.05 -12.37 -3.61
C VAL A 129 30.32 -12.18 -2.29
N LEU A 130 30.36 -10.95 -1.76
CA LEU A 130 29.42 -10.49 -0.75
C LEU A 130 28.20 -9.91 -1.47
N HIS A 131 27.06 -10.54 -1.28
CA HIS A 131 25.76 -10.05 -1.77
C HIS A 131 24.98 -9.39 -0.63
N CYS A 132 24.61 -8.13 -0.82
CA CYS A 132 23.77 -7.35 0.09
C CYS A 132 22.51 -6.93 -0.67
N ALA A 133 21.39 -7.59 -0.44
CA ALA A 133 20.14 -7.33 -1.15
C ALA A 133 19.49 -5.96 -0.80
N GLY A 134 20.01 -5.29 0.24
CA GLY A 134 19.61 -3.93 0.58
C GLY A 134 20.35 -3.38 1.79
N LEU A 135 20.96 -2.22 1.61
CA LEU A 135 21.65 -1.45 2.65
C LEU A 135 21.01 -0.07 2.77
N ASP A 136 20.50 0.29 3.93
CA ASP A 136 19.81 1.54 4.16
C ASP A 136 20.66 2.50 4.98
N THR A 137 21.35 3.47 4.38
CA THR A 137 21.45 3.83 2.94
C THR A 137 22.90 4.11 2.58
N LEU A 138 23.56 5.05 3.30
CA LEU A 138 24.95 5.47 3.06
C LEU A 138 25.87 4.57 3.88
N ALA A 139 26.31 3.46 3.28
CA ALA A 139 27.07 2.44 3.99
C ALA A 139 28.56 2.46 3.61
N THR A 140 29.41 2.00 4.52
CA THR A 140 30.82 1.67 4.26
C THR A 140 31.11 0.30 4.83
N ILE A 141 31.65 -0.60 4.00
CA ILE A 141 31.81 -2.03 4.29
C ILE A 141 33.30 -2.34 4.45
N TRP A 142 33.65 -3.06 5.52
CA TRP A 142 34.98 -3.64 5.74
C TRP A 142 34.86 -5.15 6.04
N ILE A 143 35.81 -5.92 5.51
CA ILE A 143 36.02 -7.32 5.86
C ILE A 143 37.47 -7.46 6.35
N ASN A 144 37.63 -8.04 7.54
CA ASN A 144 38.96 -8.25 8.18
C ASN A 144 39.81 -6.97 8.27
N GLY A 145 39.14 -5.81 8.35
CA GLY A 145 39.79 -4.49 8.45
C GLY A 145 40.07 -3.81 7.10
N GLU A 146 39.87 -4.50 5.97
CA GLU A 146 40.07 -3.93 4.65
C GLU A 146 38.78 -3.32 4.12
N LEU A 147 38.87 -2.14 3.50
CA LEU A 147 37.73 -1.45 2.87
C LEU A 147 37.28 -2.19 1.61
N ILE A 148 36.00 -2.55 1.56
CA ILE A 148 35.41 -3.25 0.42
C ILE A 148 34.69 -2.27 -0.50
N ALA A 149 33.73 -1.48 0.04
CA ALA A 149 32.86 -0.64 -0.78
C ALA A 149 32.17 0.46 0.04
N GLN A 150 31.58 1.44 -0.69
CA GLN A 150 30.78 2.54 -0.14
C GLN A 150 29.45 2.68 -0.92
N PRO A 151 28.48 1.76 -0.73
CA PRO A 151 27.16 1.85 -1.35
C PRO A 151 26.34 3.03 -0.79
N GLU A 152 25.46 3.62 -1.66
CA GLU A 152 24.72 4.85 -1.34
C GLU A 152 23.26 4.84 -1.85
N ASN A 153 22.65 3.65 -1.97
CA ASN A 153 21.27 3.49 -2.46
C ASN A 153 20.62 2.30 -1.76
N MET A 154 19.49 2.52 -1.07
CA MET A 154 18.80 1.45 -0.34
C MET A 154 18.01 0.49 -1.25
N PHE A 155 17.79 0.86 -2.50
CA PHE A 155 16.95 0.14 -3.44
C PHE A 155 17.69 -0.86 -4.32
N ARG A 156 19.03 -0.87 -4.22
CA ARG A 156 19.90 -1.71 -5.05
C ARG A 156 20.39 -2.94 -4.30
N ASP A 157 20.47 -4.03 -5.01
CA ASP A 157 21.35 -5.14 -4.67
C ASP A 157 22.80 -4.73 -4.92
N TRP A 158 23.66 -5.06 -3.97
CA TRP A 158 25.08 -4.77 -4.03
C TRP A 158 25.87 -6.07 -4.01
N ILE A 159 26.73 -6.25 -5.00
CA ILE A 159 27.54 -7.45 -5.18
C ILE A 159 29.00 -7.04 -5.28
N PHE A 160 29.84 -7.54 -4.36
CA PHE A 160 31.25 -7.19 -4.26
C PHE A 160 32.10 -8.44 -4.28
N ASP A 161 33.13 -8.52 -5.16
CA ASP A 161 34.12 -9.60 -5.13
C ASP A 161 34.98 -9.48 -3.88
N VAL A 162 34.88 -10.47 -2.99
CA VAL A 162 35.54 -10.45 -1.68
C VAL A 162 36.45 -11.63 -1.45
N LYS A 163 36.69 -12.50 -2.44
CA LYS A 163 37.47 -13.73 -2.29
C LYS A 163 38.85 -13.49 -1.69
N LYS A 164 39.57 -12.44 -2.12
CA LYS A 164 40.93 -12.09 -1.66
C LYS A 164 40.95 -11.53 -0.23
N HIS A 165 39.80 -11.06 0.30
CA HIS A 165 39.67 -10.49 1.63
C HIS A 165 39.23 -11.50 2.70
N LEU A 166 38.90 -12.74 2.29
CA LEU A 166 38.45 -13.83 3.15
C LEU A 166 39.58 -14.84 3.44
N ARG A 167 39.45 -15.53 4.57
CA ARG A 167 40.29 -16.66 4.96
C ARG A 167 39.44 -17.82 5.47
N VAL A 168 39.95 -19.03 5.36
CA VAL A 168 39.32 -20.20 5.97
C VAL A 168 39.30 -20.03 7.48
N GLY A 169 38.20 -20.35 8.11
CA GLY A 169 38.00 -20.14 9.54
C GLY A 169 37.41 -18.77 9.86
N LYS A 170 37.93 -18.13 10.90
CA LYS A 170 37.31 -16.93 11.50
C LYS A 170 37.55 -15.66 10.66
N ASN A 171 36.48 -14.96 10.35
CA ASN A 171 36.47 -13.66 9.67
C ASN A 171 35.62 -12.67 10.44
N PHE A 172 35.72 -11.39 10.10
CA PHE A 172 34.97 -10.29 10.72
C PHE A 172 34.46 -9.34 9.65
N VAL A 173 33.18 -8.96 9.76
CA VAL A 173 32.55 -7.95 8.89
C VAL A 173 32.08 -6.76 9.74
N ARG A 174 32.32 -5.57 9.23
CA ARG A 174 31.88 -4.29 9.81
C ARG A 174 31.22 -3.44 8.72
N ILE A 175 30.04 -2.92 9.01
CA ILE A 175 29.30 -2.02 8.11
C ILE A 175 28.92 -0.77 8.91
N GLU A 176 29.41 0.37 8.48
CA GLU A 176 29.10 1.67 9.06
C GLU A 176 28.07 2.40 8.22
N PHE A 177 26.98 2.88 8.83
CA PHE A 177 25.98 3.72 8.22
C PHE A 177 26.18 5.17 8.64
N SER A 178 26.39 6.04 7.66
CA SER A 178 26.38 7.49 7.86
C SER A 178 24.94 8.00 7.98
N PRO A 179 24.68 9.04 8.81
CA PRO A 179 23.34 9.56 8.98
C PRO A 179 22.82 10.19 7.69
N CYS A 180 21.58 9.91 7.36
CA CYS A 180 20.88 10.52 6.22
C CYS A 180 20.22 11.86 6.58
N GLY A 181 20.17 12.21 7.87
CA GLY A 181 19.60 13.44 8.37
C GLY A 181 18.07 13.44 8.47
N ASN A 182 17.57 14.40 9.25
CA ASN A 182 16.15 14.68 9.39
C ASN A 182 15.83 15.98 8.66
N THR A 183 14.69 16.04 7.97
CA THR A 183 14.21 17.22 7.24
C THR A 183 14.14 18.47 8.11
N ALA A 184 13.80 18.35 9.39
CA ALA A 184 13.75 19.49 10.30
C ALA A 184 15.14 20.11 10.57
N ALA A 185 16.20 19.31 10.60
CA ALA A 185 17.56 19.78 10.82
C ALA A 185 18.21 20.31 9.53
N VAL A 186 17.87 19.75 8.37
CA VAL A 186 18.46 20.07 7.07
C VAL A 186 17.62 21.09 6.29
N GLY A 187 16.30 21.07 6.45
CA GLY A 187 15.39 22.02 5.76
C GLY A 187 15.55 23.48 6.25
N ALA A 188 16.10 23.69 7.45
CA ALA A 188 16.39 25.02 7.96
C ALA A 188 17.69 25.63 7.42
N ASN A 189 18.63 24.81 6.94
CA ASN A 189 19.90 25.30 6.41
C ASN A 189 20.45 24.38 5.29
N PRO A 190 20.15 24.67 4.01
CA PRO A 190 20.64 23.86 2.89
C PRO A 190 22.16 23.95 2.67
N GLU A 191 22.88 24.73 3.47
CA GLU A 191 24.35 24.76 3.48
C GLU A 191 24.98 23.71 4.40
N ILE A 192 24.17 22.95 5.14
CA ILE A 192 24.61 21.94 6.09
C ILE A 192 24.16 20.56 5.60
N ASP A 193 25.12 19.64 5.45
CA ASP A 193 24.83 18.24 5.16
C ASP A 193 24.23 17.52 6.39
N SER A 194 23.77 16.29 6.20
CA SER A 194 23.18 15.45 7.24
C SER A 194 24.09 15.13 8.42
N GLY A 195 25.37 15.47 8.35
CA GLY A 195 26.35 15.31 9.43
C GLY A 195 26.72 16.63 10.12
N GLY A 196 25.99 17.72 9.85
CA GLY A 196 26.29 19.05 10.40
C GLY A 196 27.48 19.74 9.70
N LYS A 197 27.95 19.20 8.56
CA LYS A 197 29.00 19.80 7.74
C LYS A 197 28.36 20.68 6.65
N PRO A 198 29.07 21.72 6.18
CA PRO A 198 28.62 22.50 5.05
C PRO A 198 28.25 21.58 3.87
N CYS A 199 27.09 21.80 3.28
CA CYS A 199 26.67 21.08 2.08
C CYS A 199 27.79 21.09 1.04
N SER A 200 27.99 19.95 0.38
CA SER A 200 29.06 19.80 -0.61
C SER A 200 29.00 20.91 -1.64
N ASP A 201 30.13 21.30 -2.21
CA ASP A 201 30.22 22.30 -3.30
C ASP A 201 29.33 21.92 -4.50
N LEU A 202 28.96 20.66 -4.63
CA LEU A 202 28.05 20.15 -5.64
C LEU A 202 26.61 20.67 -5.41
N VAL A 203 26.09 20.57 -4.19
CA VAL A 203 24.75 21.05 -3.84
C VAL A 203 24.67 22.57 -4.03
N LYS A 204 25.71 23.32 -3.65
CA LYS A 204 25.79 24.75 -3.88
C LYS A 204 25.78 25.08 -5.38
N ARG A 205 26.57 24.37 -6.20
CA ARG A 205 26.63 24.58 -7.66
C ARG A 205 25.29 24.27 -8.32
N LEU A 206 24.64 23.20 -7.95
CA LEU A 206 23.33 22.84 -8.49
C LEU A 206 22.25 23.84 -8.09
N TRP A 207 22.27 24.29 -6.83
CA TRP A 207 21.41 25.38 -6.39
C TRP A 207 21.62 26.65 -7.23
N ASP A 208 22.88 27.03 -7.50
CA ASP A 208 23.21 28.20 -8.33
C ASP A 208 22.81 28.01 -9.80
N ILE A 209 22.89 26.81 -10.35
CA ILE A 209 22.42 26.49 -11.71
C ILE A 209 20.89 26.60 -11.78
N TYR A 210 20.16 25.97 -10.87
CA TYR A 210 18.71 26.04 -10.82
C TYR A 210 18.21 27.48 -10.60
N ARG A 211 18.86 28.22 -9.71
CA ARG A 211 18.53 29.61 -9.43
C ARG A 211 18.78 30.53 -10.65
N ARG A 212 19.86 30.32 -11.38
CA ARG A 212 20.12 31.08 -12.62
C ARG A 212 19.09 30.80 -13.70
N LYS A 213 18.60 29.58 -13.80
CA LYS A 213 17.64 29.17 -14.83
C LYS A 213 16.20 29.59 -14.51
N HIS A 214 15.83 29.71 -13.24
CA HIS A 214 14.45 30.04 -12.80
C HIS A 214 14.32 31.46 -12.24
N GLY A 215 15.40 32.26 -12.20
CA GLY A 215 15.39 33.64 -11.73
C GLY A 215 14.99 33.82 -10.27
N ALA A 216 14.56 35.02 -9.91
CA ALA A 216 14.18 35.40 -8.56
C ALA A 216 12.95 34.64 -8.00
N ALA A 217 12.18 33.94 -8.84
CA ALA A 217 11.03 33.15 -8.42
C ALA A 217 11.44 31.88 -7.61
N LEU A 218 12.68 31.41 -7.72
CA LEU A 218 13.21 30.29 -6.97
C LEU A 218 13.98 30.80 -5.74
N THR A 219 13.28 31.32 -4.74
CA THR A 219 13.89 31.67 -3.45
C THR A 219 13.90 30.43 -2.55
N ARG A 220 14.79 30.42 -1.52
CA ARG A 220 14.84 29.36 -0.48
C ARG A 220 13.50 29.19 0.25
N ASP A 221 12.67 30.22 0.28
CA ASP A 221 11.37 30.22 0.96
C ASP A 221 10.23 29.68 0.08
N THR A 222 10.46 29.48 -1.22
CA THR A 222 9.47 28.83 -2.08
C THR A 222 9.39 27.34 -1.77
N PHE A 223 8.23 26.72 -2.03
CA PHE A 223 8.05 25.26 -1.88
C PHE A 223 9.17 24.48 -2.57
N PHE A 224 9.49 24.84 -3.82
CA PHE A 224 10.54 24.17 -4.58
C PHE A 224 11.95 24.41 -4.03
N GLY A 225 12.24 25.64 -3.56
CA GLY A 225 13.52 25.95 -2.94
C GLY A 225 13.77 25.15 -1.67
N ARG A 226 12.76 24.94 -0.86
CA ARG A 226 12.83 24.08 0.33
C ARG A 226 13.04 22.61 -0.04
N GLN A 227 12.40 22.12 -1.08
CA GLN A 227 12.55 20.74 -1.55
C GLN A 227 13.93 20.43 -2.11
N LEU A 228 14.57 21.35 -2.88
CA LEU A 228 15.94 21.19 -3.38
C LEU A 228 16.99 21.12 -2.26
N GLY A 229 16.73 21.77 -1.13
CA GLY A 229 17.57 21.67 0.06
C GLY A 229 17.36 20.41 0.90
N ASN A 230 16.41 19.56 0.53
CA ASN A 230 16.03 18.37 1.29
C ASN A 230 16.89 17.16 0.88
N PRO A 231 17.51 16.42 1.82
CA PRO A 231 18.24 15.17 1.54
C PRO A 231 17.44 14.16 0.72
N ARG A 232 16.10 14.13 0.88
CA ARG A 232 15.16 13.30 0.13
C ARG A 232 15.34 13.36 -1.38
N SER A 233 15.75 14.53 -1.92
CA SER A 233 15.98 14.69 -3.35
C SER A 233 17.30 14.07 -3.83
N TRP A 234 18.28 13.91 -2.96
CA TRP A 234 19.66 13.53 -3.29
C TRP A 234 20.00 12.09 -2.92
N ILE A 235 19.48 11.62 -1.78
CA ILE A 235 19.76 10.30 -1.24
C ILE A 235 18.70 9.34 -1.77
N ARG A 236 19.14 8.24 -2.41
CA ARG A 236 18.22 7.20 -2.90
C ARG A 236 17.73 6.32 -1.76
N LYS A 237 16.77 6.86 -1.02
CA LYS A 237 16.09 6.27 0.12
C LYS A 237 14.58 6.56 0.00
N ALA A 238 13.75 5.69 0.56
CA ALA A 238 12.30 5.84 0.49
C ALA A 238 11.81 7.24 0.95
N PRO A 239 11.18 8.03 0.08
CA PRO A 239 10.83 9.42 0.36
C PRO A 239 10.02 9.64 1.64
N PHE A 240 9.09 8.73 1.98
CA PHE A 240 8.22 8.86 3.16
C PHE A 240 8.99 8.81 4.50
N MET A 241 10.20 8.23 4.53
CA MET A 241 11.00 8.11 5.76
C MET A 241 11.44 9.45 6.34
N TRP A 242 11.44 10.53 5.54
CA TRP A 242 11.67 11.89 6.03
C TRP A 242 10.39 12.60 6.50
N GLY A 243 9.29 11.88 6.63
CA GLY A 243 7.98 12.39 6.97
C GLY A 243 7.11 12.66 5.73
N TRP A 244 5.83 12.45 5.90
CA TRP A 244 4.79 12.69 4.91
C TRP A 244 3.52 13.22 5.62
N ASP A 245 2.47 13.57 4.86
CA ASP A 245 1.21 14.05 5.43
C ASP A 245 0.34 12.96 6.10
N TRP A 246 0.86 11.73 6.17
CA TRP A 246 0.26 10.57 6.85
C TRP A 246 1.30 9.75 7.65
N CYS A 247 2.57 10.14 7.67
CA CYS A 247 3.63 9.43 8.36
C CYS A 247 4.65 10.41 8.97
N PRO A 248 4.98 10.31 10.26
CA PRO A 248 6.06 11.11 10.83
C PRO A 248 7.42 10.66 10.30
N ALA A 249 8.43 11.53 10.43
CA ALA A 249 9.78 11.17 10.06
C ALA A 249 10.33 10.05 10.95
N VAL A 250 10.80 8.96 10.31
CA VAL A 250 11.56 7.86 10.93
C VAL A 250 12.69 7.50 9.95
N VAL A 251 13.82 8.22 10.07
CA VAL A 251 14.96 8.06 9.16
C VAL A 251 15.79 6.87 9.62
N THR A 252 15.44 5.68 9.12
CA THR A 252 16.11 4.41 9.48
C THR A 252 17.53 4.29 8.93
N CYS A 253 18.28 3.32 9.42
CA CYS A 253 19.47 2.79 8.77
C CYS A 253 19.68 1.33 9.20
N GLY A 254 20.33 0.54 8.36
CA GLY A 254 20.64 -0.86 8.67
C GLY A 254 20.77 -1.77 7.46
N ILE A 255 20.97 -3.04 7.74
CA ILE A 255 20.98 -4.11 6.73
C ILE A 255 19.53 -4.62 6.63
N TRP A 256 18.73 -3.92 5.84
CA TRP A 256 17.27 -4.09 5.86
C TRP A 256 16.74 -5.25 5.00
N LYS A 257 17.59 -5.83 4.17
CA LYS A 257 17.35 -7.08 3.43
C LYS A 257 18.45 -8.10 3.70
N SER A 258 18.44 -9.24 3.03
CA SER A 258 19.43 -10.30 3.22
C SER A 258 20.87 -9.87 2.92
N ILE A 259 21.81 -10.53 3.60
CA ILE A 259 23.24 -10.40 3.37
C ILE A 259 23.88 -11.79 3.43
N GLU A 260 24.68 -12.16 2.42
CA GLU A 260 25.27 -13.48 2.29
C GLU A 260 26.58 -13.46 1.52
N LEU A 261 27.40 -14.48 1.71
CA LEU A 261 28.50 -14.80 0.81
C LEU A 261 28.06 -15.86 -0.17
N LEU A 262 28.33 -15.63 -1.45
CA LEU A 262 28.04 -16.57 -2.53
C LEU A 262 29.36 -16.95 -3.22
N GLY A 263 29.65 -18.27 -3.23
CA GLY A 263 30.75 -18.86 -4.00
C GLY A 263 30.18 -19.66 -5.18
N TYR A 264 30.69 -19.43 -6.39
CA TYR A 264 30.19 -20.09 -7.58
C TYR A 264 31.23 -20.21 -8.67
N ASP A 265 30.97 -21.14 -9.57
CA ASP A 265 31.72 -21.34 -10.81
C ASP A 265 31.09 -20.54 -11.96
N ALA A 266 29.77 -20.74 -12.15
CA ALA A 266 28.92 -19.92 -13.00
C ALA A 266 27.56 -19.78 -12.35
N ARG A 267 26.84 -18.68 -12.64
CA ARG A 267 25.49 -18.46 -12.12
C ARG A 267 24.59 -17.74 -13.09
N ILE A 268 23.28 -17.94 -12.93
CA ILE A 268 22.25 -17.20 -13.66
C ILE A 268 22.05 -15.84 -12.99
N ILE A 269 22.24 -14.75 -13.75
CA ILE A 269 22.02 -13.38 -13.26
C ILE A 269 20.54 -13.00 -13.46
N ASP A 270 19.98 -13.29 -14.63
CA ASP A 270 18.64 -12.87 -15.01
C ASP A 270 17.93 -13.90 -15.89
N VAL A 271 16.60 -13.96 -15.74
CA VAL A 271 15.70 -14.74 -16.61
C VAL A 271 14.51 -13.83 -16.96
N GLY A 272 14.50 -13.34 -18.20
CA GLY A 272 13.40 -12.55 -18.77
C GLY A 272 12.49 -13.45 -19.61
N ILE A 273 11.16 -13.31 -19.41
CA ILE A 273 10.16 -14.10 -20.13
C ILE A 273 9.29 -13.13 -20.93
N PHE A 274 9.34 -13.24 -22.25
CA PHE A 274 8.54 -12.44 -23.17
C PHE A 274 7.50 -13.32 -23.84
N GLN A 275 6.33 -12.75 -24.15
CA GLN A 275 5.19 -13.50 -24.65
C GLN A 275 4.77 -12.96 -26.01
N ASP A 276 4.55 -13.88 -26.96
CA ASP A 276 3.90 -13.59 -28.23
C ASP A 276 2.59 -14.40 -28.33
N HIS A 277 1.47 -13.72 -28.50
CA HIS A 277 0.13 -14.29 -28.51
C HIS A 277 -0.44 -14.24 -29.92
N SER A 278 -0.68 -15.40 -30.52
CA SER A 278 -1.46 -15.53 -31.75
C SER A 278 -2.98 -15.44 -31.45
N GLU A 279 -3.79 -14.98 -32.40
CA GLU A 279 -5.25 -14.89 -32.21
C GLU A 279 -5.89 -16.26 -31.93
N THR A 280 -5.37 -17.32 -32.52
CA THR A 280 -5.86 -18.70 -32.34
C THR A 280 -4.69 -19.68 -32.45
N GLY A 281 -4.04 -20.00 -31.34
CA GLY A 281 -2.90 -20.91 -31.43
C GLY A 281 -2.06 -20.97 -30.15
N PRO A 282 -0.87 -21.55 -30.22
CA PRO A 282 0.04 -21.58 -29.08
C PRO A 282 0.52 -20.19 -28.71
N VAL A 283 0.80 -20.00 -27.43
CA VAL A 283 1.56 -18.83 -26.95
C VAL A 283 3.04 -19.18 -27.04
N LYS A 284 3.84 -18.32 -27.63
CA LYS A 284 5.27 -18.44 -27.69
C LYS A 284 5.91 -17.65 -26.55
N LEU A 285 6.73 -18.33 -25.77
CA LEU A 285 7.56 -17.74 -24.74
C LEU A 285 8.99 -17.62 -25.25
N THR A 286 9.50 -16.39 -25.33
CA THR A 286 10.93 -16.17 -25.57
C THR A 286 11.59 -15.96 -24.20
N VAL A 287 12.47 -16.91 -23.81
CA VAL A 287 13.16 -16.86 -22.52
C VAL A 287 14.59 -16.42 -22.74
N HIS A 288 14.91 -15.20 -22.29
CA HIS A 288 16.26 -14.66 -22.27
C HIS A 288 16.93 -15.01 -20.94
N THR A 289 18.12 -15.58 -21.00
CA THR A 289 18.90 -15.91 -19.81
C THR A 289 20.27 -15.25 -19.89
N THR A 290 20.62 -14.48 -18.85
CA THR A 290 21.95 -13.90 -18.69
C THR A 290 22.69 -14.62 -17.58
N VAL A 291 23.95 -14.97 -17.83
CA VAL A 291 24.80 -15.71 -16.89
C VAL A 291 26.05 -14.91 -16.56
N GLU A 292 26.64 -15.18 -15.41
CA GLU A 292 27.99 -14.81 -15.07
C GLU A 292 28.86 -16.07 -15.13
N ASN A 293 29.83 -16.10 -16.07
CA ASN A 293 30.69 -17.25 -16.38
C ASN A 293 32.17 -16.84 -16.37
N PRO A 294 32.75 -16.59 -15.18
CA PRO A 294 34.10 -16.00 -15.05
C PRO A 294 35.21 -16.87 -15.61
N GLN A 295 34.96 -18.18 -15.85
CA GLN A 295 35.94 -19.14 -16.42
C GLN A 295 35.69 -19.42 -17.89
N HIS A 296 34.73 -18.76 -18.54
CA HIS A 296 34.40 -18.95 -19.97
C HIS A 296 34.18 -20.41 -20.35
N ARG A 297 33.51 -21.19 -19.49
CA ARG A 297 33.16 -22.59 -19.74
C ARG A 297 32.09 -22.70 -20.81
N VAL A 298 32.05 -23.85 -21.49
CA VAL A 298 30.88 -24.20 -22.31
C VAL A 298 29.75 -24.59 -21.37
N LEU A 299 28.63 -23.89 -21.48
CA LEU A 299 27.46 -24.07 -20.63
C LEU A 299 26.22 -24.34 -21.48
N THR A 300 25.28 -25.10 -20.93
CA THR A 300 23.96 -25.36 -21.50
C THR A 300 22.88 -24.91 -20.50
N ALA A 301 21.92 -24.12 -20.96
CA ALA A 301 20.72 -23.78 -20.23
C ALA A 301 19.60 -24.77 -20.58
N VAL A 302 19.02 -25.42 -19.57
CA VAL A 302 17.92 -26.37 -19.73
C VAL A 302 16.66 -25.70 -19.17
N PHE A 303 15.65 -25.52 -20.00
CA PHE A 303 14.40 -24.85 -19.67
C PHE A 303 13.30 -25.88 -19.41
N ASN A 304 12.56 -25.70 -18.33
CA ASN A 304 11.36 -26.46 -18.03
C ASN A 304 10.21 -25.51 -17.66
N VAL A 305 9.19 -25.47 -18.49
CA VAL A 305 7.97 -24.72 -18.24
C VAL A 305 6.94 -25.62 -17.59
N MET A 306 6.45 -25.22 -16.44
CA MET A 306 5.51 -26.00 -15.63
C MET A 306 4.22 -25.21 -15.37
N LEU A 307 3.09 -25.92 -15.37
CA LEU A 307 1.79 -25.41 -14.91
C LEU A 307 1.25 -26.39 -13.86
N HIS A 308 0.85 -25.86 -12.68
CA HIS A 308 0.40 -26.68 -11.55
C HIS A 308 1.39 -27.81 -11.16
N GLY A 309 2.70 -27.53 -11.27
CA GLY A 309 3.76 -28.49 -10.97
C GLY A 309 4.01 -29.57 -12.06
N GLN A 310 3.24 -29.56 -13.14
CA GLN A 310 3.43 -30.48 -14.27
C GLN A 310 4.20 -29.78 -15.39
N SER A 311 5.20 -30.44 -15.96
CA SER A 311 5.97 -29.98 -17.12
C SER A 311 5.05 -29.92 -18.34
N VAL A 312 4.94 -28.77 -19.00
CA VAL A 312 4.14 -28.55 -20.20
C VAL A 312 5.00 -28.33 -21.44
N ALA A 313 6.26 -27.90 -21.25
CA ALA A 313 7.24 -27.77 -22.31
C ALA A 313 8.68 -27.83 -21.75
N THR A 314 9.61 -28.31 -22.52
CA THR A 314 11.05 -28.35 -22.22
C THR A 314 11.88 -27.94 -23.43
N ALA A 315 13.02 -27.32 -23.20
CA ALA A 315 13.96 -26.95 -24.25
C ALA A 315 15.38 -26.87 -23.69
N GLU A 316 16.37 -26.86 -24.59
CA GLU A 316 17.78 -26.64 -24.22
C GLU A 316 18.40 -25.62 -25.16
N GLU A 317 19.42 -24.88 -24.70
CA GLU A 317 20.15 -23.91 -25.50
C GLU A 317 21.59 -23.74 -24.98
N THR A 318 22.55 -23.61 -25.91
CA THR A 318 23.94 -23.34 -25.56
C THR A 318 24.12 -21.89 -25.19
N VAL A 319 24.79 -21.61 -24.07
CA VAL A 319 25.12 -20.25 -23.64
C VAL A 319 26.27 -19.70 -24.45
N THR A 320 26.07 -18.58 -25.15
CA THR A 320 27.04 -17.90 -25.98
C THR A 320 27.24 -16.48 -25.52
N ALA A 321 28.47 -16.04 -25.31
CA ALA A 321 28.81 -14.69 -24.81
C ALA A 321 28.03 -14.29 -23.56
N ASP A 322 27.93 -15.23 -22.57
CA ASP A 322 27.27 -15.05 -21.28
C ASP A 322 25.72 -14.83 -21.35
N GLN A 323 25.11 -15.22 -22.46
CA GLN A 323 23.65 -15.15 -22.64
C GLN A 323 23.14 -16.26 -23.58
N CYS A 324 21.88 -16.59 -23.45
CA CYS A 324 21.16 -17.40 -24.41
C CYS A 324 19.69 -16.98 -24.48
N GLU A 325 19.06 -17.29 -25.58
CA GLU A 325 17.66 -17.04 -25.87
C GLU A 325 17.01 -18.31 -26.43
N ARG A 326 15.82 -18.64 -25.91
CA ARG A 326 15.07 -19.80 -26.39
C ARG A 326 13.61 -19.51 -26.56
N GLU A 327 13.04 -19.77 -27.73
CA GLU A 327 11.60 -19.79 -27.99
C GLU A 327 11.02 -21.14 -27.57
N ILE A 328 9.91 -21.12 -26.81
CA ILE A 328 9.21 -22.28 -26.26
C ILE A 328 7.71 -22.10 -26.51
N GLU A 329 7.08 -23.06 -27.20
CA GLU A 329 5.64 -23.00 -27.48
C GLU A 329 4.79 -23.66 -26.39
N ILE A 330 3.70 -22.99 -26.00
CA ILE A 330 2.68 -23.49 -25.08
C ILE A 330 1.41 -23.77 -25.90
N ASN A 331 1.17 -25.04 -26.24
CA ASN A 331 0.12 -25.43 -27.16
C ASN A 331 -1.32 -25.26 -26.64
N HIS A 332 -1.54 -25.35 -25.34
CA HIS A 332 -2.86 -25.21 -24.71
C HIS A 332 -2.75 -24.15 -23.60
N PRO A 333 -2.62 -22.84 -23.96
CA PRO A 333 -2.38 -21.79 -22.99
C PRO A 333 -3.62 -21.55 -22.12
N GLN A 334 -3.42 -21.47 -20.80
CA GLN A 334 -4.40 -20.97 -19.86
C GLN A 334 -4.07 -19.51 -19.58
N LEU A 335 -4.99 -18.60 -19.90
CA LEU A 335 -4.76 -17.17 -19.77
C LEU A 335 -5.02 -16.69 -18.34
N TRP A 336 -4.14 -15.81 -17.87
CA TRP A 336 -4.28 -15.10 -16.61
C TRP A 336 -5.25 -13.93 -16.76
N TRP A 337 -6.12 -13.74 -15.76
CA TRP A 337 -7.15 -12.70 -15.75
C TRP A 337 -7.10 -11.90 -14.42
N PRO A 338 -7.51 -10.62 -14.42
CA PRO A 338 -7.72 -9.87 -13.18
C PRO A 338 -8.87 -10.45 -12.35
N ASN A 339 -8.83 -10.16 -11.04
CA ASN A 339 -9.88 -10.55 -10.10
C ASN A 339 -11.28 -10.18 -10.60
N GLY A 340 -12.19 -11.13 -10.60
CA GLY A 340 -13.57 -11.00 -11.08
C GLY A 340 -13.74 -11.15 -12.60
N MET A 341 -12.67 -11.46 -13.36
CA MET A 341 -12.76 -11.68 -14.80
C MET A 341 -12.45 -13.12 -15.25
N GLY A 342 -11.79 -13.92 -14.42
CA GLY A 342 -11.42 -15.30 -14.69
C GLY A 342 -10.40 -15.80 -13.68
N ASP A 343 -9.77 -16.95 -13.99
CA ASP A 343 -8.77 -17.58 -13.17
C ASP A 343 -7.39 -16.91 -13.33
N HIS A 344 -6.45 -17.22 -12.44
CA HIS A 344 -5.11 -16.61 -12.35
C HIS A 344 -4.01 -17.68 -12.50
N PRO A 345 -3.99 -18.51 -13.61
CA PRO A 345 -2.97 -19.55 -13.75
C PRO A 345 -1.57 -18.95 -13.91
N LEU A 346 -0.62 -19.52 -13.17
CA LEU A 346 0.78 -19.08 -13.16
C LEU A 346 1.68 -20.21 -13.66
N TYR A 347 2.40 -19.92 -14.71
CA TYR A 347 3.44 -20.80 -15.25
C TYR A 347 4.75 -20.55 -14.52
N THR A 348 5.48 -21.61 -14.20
CA THR A 348 6.83 -21.55 -13.65
C THR A 348 7.83 -21.94 -14.73
N VAL A 349 8.71 -21.02 -15.08
CA VAL A 349 9.87 -21.28 -15.96
C VAL A 349 11.07 -21.52 -15.06
N LYS A 350 11.57 -22.76 -15.06
CA LYS A 350 12.80 -23.16 -14.39
C LYS A 350 13.93 -23.23 -15.43
N VAL A 351 15.06 -22.62 -15.09
CA VAL A 351 16.28 -22.68 -15.90
C VAL A 351 17.36 -23.33 -15.06
N ASP A 352 17.89 -24.46 -15.51
CA ASP A 352 19.05 -25.15 -14.94
C ASP A 352 20.27 -24.89 -15.84
N LEU A 353 21.35 -24.33 -15.26
CA LEU A 353 22.61 -24.08 -15.96
C LEU A 353 23.56 -25.27 -15.75
N LYS A 354 23.93 -25.96 -16.81
CA LYS A 354 24.79 -27.15 -16.78
C LYS A 354 26.14 -26.87 -17.40
N ASN A 355 27.15 -27.58 -16.92
CA ASN A 355 28.45 -27.69 -17.61
C ASN A 355 28.49 -28.85 -18.61
N SER A 356 29.65 -29.06 -19.29
CA SER A 356 29.88 -30.16 -20.25
C SER A 356 29.76 -31.57 -19.63
N ASP A 357 29.84 -31.70 -18.31
CA ASP A 357 29.71 -32.95 -17.58
C ASP A 357 28.28 -33.18 -17.06
N GLU A 358 27.30 -32.44 -17.57
CA GLU A 358 25.86 -32.46 -17.17
C GLU A 358 25.62 -32.07 -15.69
N VAL A 359 26.59 -31.49 -14.99
CA VAL A 359 26.45 -31.04 -13.61
C VAL A 359 25.73 -29.71 -13.62
N ILE A 360 24.66 -29.62 -12.83
CA ILE A 360 23.94 -28.35 -12.60
C ILE A 360 24.83 -27.44 -11.76
N LEU A 361 25.20 -26.29 -12.30
CA LEU A 361 25.99 -25.28 -11.64
C LEU A 361 25.11 -24.29 -10.87
N ASP A 362 23.98 -23.90 -11.47
CA ASP A 362 22.98 -23.02 -10.85
C ASP A 362 21.58 -23.32 -11.38
N SER A 363 20.55 -22.91 -10.63
CA SER A 363 19.15 -23.12 -11.00
C SER A 363 18.33 -21.90 -10.58
N ARG A 364 17.52 -21.38 -11.49
CA ARG A 364 16.65 -20.23 -11.24
C ARG A 364 15.22 -20.49 -11.71
N GLN A 365 14.25 -20.01 -10.94
CA GLN A 365 12.83 -20.10 -11.29
C GLN A 365 12.21 -18.72 -11.37
N ARG A 366 11.33 -18.50 -12.35
CA ARG A 366 10.48 -17.33 -12.49
C ARG A 366 9.05 -17.76 -12.78
N ARG A 367 8.09 -17.07 -12.16
CA ARG A 367 6.67 -17.25 -12.48
C ARG A 367 6.21 -16.20 -13.47
N THR A 368 5.24 -16.53 -14.30
CA THR A 368 4.54 -15.61 -15.19
C THR A 368 3.12 -16.09 -15.45
N GLY A 369 2.21 -15.16 -15.75
CA GLY A 369 0.86 -15.47 -16.23
C GLY A 369 0.75 -15.07 -17.71
N LEU A 370 0.13 -15.91 -18.52
CA LEU A 370 -0.03 -15.64 -19.96
C LEU A 370 -1.17 -14.64 -20.17
N ARG A 371 -0.86 -13.47 -20.68
CA ARG A 371 -1.85 -12.40 -20.94
C ARG A 371 -1.41 -11.43 -22.01
N VAL A 372 -2.39 -10.82 -22.66
CA VAL A 372 -2.21 -9.61 -23.49
C VAL A 372 -2.76 -8.42 -22.73
N LEU A 373 -1.97 -7.37 -22.51
CA LEU A 373 -2.39 -6.13 -21.92
C LEU A 373 -2.26 -5.00 -22.95
N GLU A 374 -3.35 -4.28 -23.14
CA GLU A 374 -3.39 -3.06 -23.94
C GLU A 374 -3.80 -1.87 -23.05
N VAL A 375 -3.10 -0.77 -23.14
CA VAL A 375 -3.50 0.51 -22.56
C VAL A 375 -3.85 1.47 -23.67
N LEU A 376 -5.10 1.90 -23.71
CA LEU A 376 -5.63 2.80 -24.72
C LEU A 376 -5.65 4.23 -24.17
N PRO A 377 -4.99 5.20 -24.84
CA PRO A 377 -4.97 6.59 -24.38
C PRO A 377 -6.34 7.24 -24.45
N PRO A 378 -6.58 8.37 -23.78
CA PRO A 378 -7.81 9.13 -23.89
C PRO A 378 -8.07 9.53 -25.35
N LYS A 379 -9.28 9.25 -25.85
CA LYS A 379 -9.66 9.58 -27.23
C LYS A 379 -11.18 9.71 -27.36
N ASP A 380 -11.63 10.70 -28.16
CA ASP A 380 -13.05 10.89 -28.53
C ASP A 380 -14.00 10.96 -27.31
N GLY A 381 -13.57 11.66 -26.23
CA GLY A 381 -14.31 11.80 -24.98
C GLY A 381 -14.34 10.55 -24.11
N LYS A 382 -13.54 9.52 -24.44
CA LYS A 382 -13.30 8.34 -23.60
C LYS A 382 -12.04 8.52 -22.77
N ALA A 383 -12.07 8.05 -21.53
CA ALA A 383 -10.91 8.01 -20.65
C ALA A 383 -9.84 7.03 -21.17
N MET A 384 -8.62 7.18 -20.69
CA MET A 384 -7.64 6.10 -20.74
C MET A 384 -8.29 4.83 -20.16
N HIS A 385 -8.07 3.70 -20.78
CA HIS A 385 -8.59 2.42 -20.28
C HIS A 385 -7.70 1.25 -20.64
N LEU A 386 -7.80 0.21 -19.83
CA LEU A 386 -7.04 -1.02 -20.01
C LEU A 386 -7.94 -2.08 -20.64
N LYS A 387 -7.32 -2.91 -21.49
CA LYS A 387 -7.89 -4.18 -21.91
C LYS A 387 -6.95 -5.31 -21.50
N ILE A 388 -7.51 -6.40 -21.05
CA ILE A 388 -6.82 -7.65 -20.78
C ILE A 388 -7.40 -8.75 -21.68
N ASN A 389 -6.54 -9.45 -22.42
CA ASN A 389 -6.97 -10.48 -23.37
C ASN A 389 -8.10 -10.01 -24.31
N GLY A 390 -7.99 -8.77 -24.81
CA GLY A 390 -8.97 -8.10 -25.68
C GLY A 390 -10.19 -7.50 -24.97
N VAL A 391 -10.37 -7.69 -23.66
CA VAL A 391 -11.56 -7.24 -22.90
C VAL A 391 -11.28 -5.99 -22.09
N ALA A 392 -11.99 -4.90 -22.37
CA ALA A 392 -11.92 -3.68 -21.58
C ALA A 392 -12.61 -3.85 -20.21
N PHE A 393 -12.10 -3.21 -19.16
CA PHE A 393 -12.67 -3.30 -17.82
C PHE A 393 -12.50 -1.98 -17.05
N PHE A 394 -13.31 -1.80 -16.02
CA PHE A 394 -13.19 -0.70 -15.07
C PHE A 394 -12.17 -1.07 -13.99
N ALA A 395 -11.11 -0.28 -13.81
CA ALA A 395 -10.11 -0.48 -12.76
C ALA A 395 -10.68 -0.03 -11.40
N LYS A 396 -10.72 -0.95 -10.43
CA LYS A 396 -11.29 -0.78 -9.09
C LYS A 396 -10.24 -1.08 -8.05
N GLY A 397 -10.01 -0.15 -7.13
CA GLY A 397 -9.03 -0.42 -6.09
C GLY A 397 -8.63 0.79 -5.26
N ALA A 398 -7.39 0.77 -4.82
CA ALA A 398 -6.82 1.81 -3.97
C ALA A 398 -5.29 1.90 -4.14
N ASP A 399 -4.72 2.97 -3.60
CA ASP A 399 -3.30 3.20 -3.53
C ASP A 399 -2.70 2.48 -2.32
N TRP A 400 -1.58 1.83 -2.54
CA TRP A 400 -0.78 1.18 -1.53
C TRP A 400 0.37 2.07 -1.09
N ILE A 401 0.50 2.29 0.22
CA ILE A 401 1.65 2.93 0.86
C ILE A 401 2.40 1.90 1.73
N PRO A 402 3.64 2.17 2.20
CA PRO A 402 4.30 1.28 3.16
C PRO A 402 3.40 0.92 4.35
N ALA A 403 3.38 -0.34 4.77
CA ALA A 403 2.49 -0.82 5.83
C ALA A 403 2.96 -0.46 7.27
N ASP A 404 4.19 0.02 7.42
CA ASP A 404 4.75 0.48 8.69
C ASP A 404 5.80 1.57 8.43
N ASN A 405 5.94 2.50 9.35
CA ASN A 405 7.00 3.52 9.32
C ASN A 405 8.40 2.94 9.61
N ILE A 406 8.46 1.70 10.10
CA ILE A 406 9.68 0.91 10.31
C ILE A 406 9.56 -0.37 9.45
N PRO A 407 10.12 -0.40 8.22
CA PRO A 407 9.90 -1.48 7.24
C PRO A 407 10.25 -2.88 7.73
N SER A 408 11.23 -3.03 8.63
CA SER A 408 11.63 -4.33 9.16
C SER A 408 10.57 -5.02 10.04
N ARG A 409 9.49 -4.33 10.42
CA ARG A 409 8.34 -4.91 11.12
C ARG A 409 7.30 -5.54 10.20
N VAL A 410 7.42 -5.30 8.89
CA VAL A 410 6.45 -5.81 7.90
C VAL A 410 6.83 -7.20 7.45
N THR A 411 5.91 -8.17 7.61
CA THR A 411 6.13 -9.56 7.21
C THR A 411 5.35 -9.92 5.92
N PRO A 412 5.76 -10.98 5.19
CA PRO A 412 5.01 -11.44 4.02
C PRO A 412 3.55 -11.78 4.32
N GLU A 413 3.24 -12.28 5.52
CA GLU A 413 1.88 -12.63 5.95
C GLU A 413 1.01 -11.38 6.10
N ILE A 414 1.56 -10.30 6.68
CA ILE A 414 0.89 -8.99 6.78
C ILE A 414 0.56 -8.48 5.38
N LEU A 415 1.54 -8.46 4.47
CA LEU A 415 1.34 -8.00 3.08
C LEU A 415 0.26 -8.83 2.37
N ARG A 416 0.36 -10.16 2.48
CA ARG A 416 -0.61 -11.08 1.87
C ARG A 416 -2.03 -10.85 2.41
N SER A 417 -2.17 -10.56 3.70
CA SER A 417 -3.49 -10.32 4.28
C SER A 417 -4.17 -9.06 3.72
N TYR A 418 -3.41 -7.99 3.48
CA TYR A 418 -3.93 -6.79 2.79
C TYR A 418 -4.35 -7.08 1.35
N MET A 419 -3.55 -7.86 0.58
CA MET A 419 -3.90 -8.24 -0.78
C MET A 419 -5.17 -9.12 -0.82
N GLN A 420 -5.31 -10.04 0.14
CA GLN A 420 -6.53 -10.85 0.29
C GLN A 420 -7.76 -10.00 0.64
N ASP A 421 -7.60 -9.01 1.50
CA ASP A 421 -8.69 -8.10 1.86
C ASP A 421 -9.12 -7.25 0.66
N ALA A 422 -8.18 -6.75 -0.12
CA ALA A 422 -8.45 -6.03 -1.37
C ALA A 422 -9.21 -6.92 -2.37
N ALA A 423 -8.74 -8.15 -2.63
CA ALA A 423 -9.40 -9.08 -3.54
C ALA A 423 -10.82 -9.43 -3.09
N ARG A 424 -11.05 -9.66 -1.78
CA ARG A 424 -12.39 -9.92 -1.19
C ARG A 424 -13.35 -8.74 -1.35
N CYS A 425 -12.82 -7.51 -1.45
CA CYS A 425 -13.60 -6.29 -1.70
C CYS A 425 -13.75 -5.97 -3.19
N HIS A 426 -13.51 -6.95 -4.07
CA HIS A 426 -13.65 -6.85 -5.53
C HIS A 426 -12.68 -5.86 -6.20
N PHE A 427 -11.55 -5.58 -5.55
CA PHE A 427 -10.48 -4.85 -6.21
C PHE A 427 -9.89 -5.71 -7.32
N ASN A 428 -9.52 -5.08 -8.42
CA ASN A 428 -8.80 -5.70 -9.52
C ASN A 428 -7.53 -4.94 -9.87
N MET A 429 -7.26 -3.81 -9.19
CA MET A 429 -6.05 -3.02 -9.39
C MET A 429 -5.62 -2.33 -8.09
N LEU A 430 -4.31 -2.19 -7.91
CA LEU A 430 -3.68 -1.38 -6.87
C LEU A 430 -2.66 -0.44 -7.52
N ARG A 431 -2.41 0.71 -6.92
CA ARG A 431 -1.30 1.59 -7.28
C ARG A 431 -0.25 1.55 -6.18
N PHE A 432 0.97 1.11 -6.51
CA PHE A 432 2.10 1.07 -5.59
C PHE A 432 2.84 2.41 -5.63
N TRP A 433 2.49 3.27 -4.70
CA TRP A 433 2.84 4.69 -4.69
C TRP A 433 4.35 4.96 -4.67
N GLY A 434 4.78 6.00 -5.43
CA GLY A 434 6.18 6.34 -5.68
C GLY A 434 6.97 6.93 -4.50
N GLY A 435 6.33 7.27 -3.41
CA GLY A 435 7.03 7.77 -2.20
C GLY A 435 7.45 6.70 -1.20
N GLY A 436 7.11 5.42 -1.45
CA GLY A 436 7.45 4.26 -0.63
C GLY A 436 8.85 3.68 -0.91
N TYR A 437 9.02 2.43 -0.51
CA TYR A 437 10.12 1.57 -0.96
C TYR A 437 9.60 0.55 -1.98
N TYR A 438 10.48 -0.08 -2.76
CA TYR A 438 10.05 -1.15 -3.68
C TYR A 438 9.53 -2.35 -2.88
N GLU A 439 8.34 -2.76 -3.21
CA GLU A 439 7.62 -3.84 -2.57
C GLU A 439 8.39 -5.17 -2.74
N PRO A 440 8.37 -6.06 -1.71
CA PRO A 440 9.04 -7.35 -1.81
C PRO A 440 8.32 -8.28 -2.79
N GLN A 441 9.05 -9.23 -3.36
CA GLN A 441 8.52 -10.21 -4.33
C GLN A 441 7.28 -10.95 -3.80
N SER A 442 7.22 -11.23 -2.48
CA SER A 442 6.06 -11.87 -1.85
C SER A 442 4.75 -11.08 -1.99
N GLN A 443 4.82 -9.75 -2.14
CA GLN A 443 3.64 -8.92 -2.36
C GLN A 443 3.18 -8.97 -3.82
N PHE A 444 4.13 -8.93 -4.79
CA PHE A 444 3.80 -9.15 -6.20
C PHE A 444 3.28 -10.56 -6.43
N ASP A 445 3.90 -11.58 -5.81
CA ASP A 445 3.40 -12.96 -5.83
C ASP A 445 1.95 -13.07 -5.37
N ALA A 446 1.59 -12.35 -4.29
CA ALA A 446 0.22 -12.31 -3.81
C ALA A 446 -0.73 -11.60 -4.79
N CYS A 447 -0.28 -10.53 -5.45
CA CYS A 447 -1.05 -9.85 -6.50
C CYS A 447 -1.27 -10.75 -7.72
N ASP A 448 -0.23 -11.48 -8.17
CA ASP A 448 -0.33 -12.44 -9.27
C ASP A 448 -1.34 -13.56 -8.98
N GLU A 449 -1.31 -14.10 -7.76
CA GLU A 449 -2.17 -15.20 -7.31
C GLU A 449 -3.62 -14.79 -7.08
N LEU A 450 -3.86 -13.51 -6.79
CA LEU A 450 -5.18 -12.96 -6.49
C LEU A 450 -5.78 -12.15 -7.65
N GLY A 451 -5.07 -12.02 -8.76
CA GLY A 451 -5.54 -11.26 -9.92
C GLY A 451 -5.60 -9.74 -9.69
N LEU A 452 -4.74 -9.19 -8.83
CA LEU A 452 -4.68 -7.76 -8.57
C LEU A 452 -3.66 -7.11 -9.51
N LEU A 453 -4.12 -6.34 -10.48
CA LEU A 453 -3.23 -5.55 -11.32
C LEU A 453 -2.50 -4.49 -10.50
N VAL A 454 -1.33 -4.07 -10.96
CA VAL A 454 -0.49 -3.09 -10.28
C VAL A 454 -0.09 -1.97 -11.23
N GLN A 455 -0.32 -0.73 -10.84
CA GLN A 455 0.40 0.44 -11.33
C GLN A 455 1.65 0.58 -10.47
N PHE A 456 2.79 0.25 -11.04
CA PHE A 456 4.08 0.24 -10.37
C PHE A 456 4.76 1.60 -10.56
N GLU A 457 4.95 2.36 -9.50
CA GLU A 457 5.71 3.61 -9.56
C GLU A 457 7.14 3.41 -9.10
N PHE A 458 8.09 3.94 -9.90
CA PHE A 458 9.46 4.09 -9.44
C PHE A 458 9.52 5.09 -8.28
N LYS A 459 10.44 4.89 -7.35
CA LYS A 459 10.41 5.58 -6.05
C LYS A 459 10.93 7.02 -6.14
N PHE A 460 10.08 7.86 -6.76
CA PHE A 460 10.21 9.31 -6.90
C PHE A 460 8.85 9.96 -6.63
N ALA A 461 8.78 10.96 -5.72
CA ALA A 461 7.53 11.61 -5.34
C ALA A 461 7.74 13.07 -4.94
N ASN A 462 6.90 13.96 -5.47
CA ASN A 462 6.71 15.36 -5.05
C ASN A 462 8.01 16.13 -4.73
N ALA A 463 9.09 15.91 -5.46
CA ALA A 463 10.38 16.57 -5.24
C ALA A 463 11.16 16.81 -6.54
N PRO A 464 12.00 17.84 -6.62
CA PRO A 464 12.99 17.98 -7.67
C PRO A 464 14.14 16.98 -7.43
N TYR A 465 14.76 16.52 -8.52
CA TYR A 465 15.87 15.56 -8.46
C TYR A 465 17.12 16.10 -9.18
N PRO A 466 18.34 15.73 -8.75
CA PRO A 466 19.59 16.29 -9.24
C PRO A 466 20.03 15.66 -10.57
N THR A 467 19.24 15.81 -11.63
CA THR A 467 19.45 15.20 -12.96
C THR A 467 20.74 15.66 -13.65
N LEU A 468 21.34 16.74 -13.19
CA LEU A 468 22.64 17.24 -13.70
C LEU A 468 23.85 16.55 -13.03
N ASP A 469 23.64 15.78 -11.96
CA ASP A 469 24.69 15.00 -11.31
C ASP A 469 24.85 13.65 -12.02
N ARG A 470 26.00 13.45 -12.67
CA ARG A 470 26.29 12.24 -13.42
C ARG A 470 26.31 10.98 -12.52
N ARG A 471 26.93 11.06 -11.34
CA ARG A 471 27.05 9.92 -10.41
C ARG A 471 25.67 9.52 -9.89
N TRP A 472 24.83 10.51 -9.55
CA TRP A 472 23.46 10.26 -9.13
C TRP A 472 22.64 9.60 -10.26
N MET A 473 22.75 10.10 -11.50
CA MET A 473 22.07 9.53 -12.66
C MET A 473 22.52 8.10 -12.98
N GLU A 474 23.82 7.80 -12.85
CA GLU A 474 24.36 6.44 -13.03
C GLU A 474 23.81 5.49 -11.95
N ASN A 475 23.71 5.94 -10.70
CA ASN A 475 23.15 5.17 -9.59
C ASN A 475 21.64 4.90 -9.83
N VAL A 476 20.88 5.87 -10.30
CA VAL A 476 19.46 5.71 -10.67
C VAL A 476 19.30 4.75 -11.85
N ARG A 477 20.13 4.84 -12.90
CA ARG A 477 20.07 3.89 -14.02
C ARG A 477 20.25 2.44 -13.57
N ALA A 478 21.22 2.21 -12.68
CA ALA A 478 21.46 0.87 -12.14
C ALA A 478 20.30 0.37 -11.28
N GLU A 479 19.69 1.24 -10.45
CA GLU A 479 18.49 0.95 -9.68
C GLU A 479 17.31 0.55 -10.59
N VAL A 480 17.01 1.39 -11.59
CA VAL A 480 15.87 1.18 -12.49
C VAL A 480 16.03 -0.11 -13.30
N ARG A 481 17.24 -0.38 -13.84
CA ARG A 481 17.53 -1.64 -14.56
C ARG A 481 17.25 -2.84 -13.68
N GLN A 482 17.73 -2.83 -12.45
CA GLN A 482 17.52 -3.92 -11.52
C GLN A 482 16.03 -4.12 -11.22
N GLN A 483 15.30 -3.04 -10.94
CA GLN A 483 13.87 -3.14 -10.62
C GLN A 483 13.03 -3.64 -11.81
N VAL A 484 13.38 -3.26 -13.04
CA VAL A 484 12.70 -3.81 -14.23
C VAL A 484 13.02 -5.29 -14.41
N MET A 485 14.27 -5.70 -14.31
CA MET A 485 14.68 -7.13 -14.45
C MET A 485 14.02 -8.01 -13.40
N GLU A 486 13.93 -7.54 -12.15
CA GLU A 486 13.30 -8.30 -11.05
C GLU A 486 11.80 -8.48 -11.22
N ASN A 487 11.11 -7.46 -11.77
CA ASN A 487 9.66 -7.39 -11.69
C ASN A 487 8.94 -7.61 -13.04
N ARG A 488 9.62 -7.54 -14.19
CA ARG A 488 8.99 -7.61 -15.53
C ARG A 488 8.21 -8.90 -15.83
N ASN A 489 8.50 -9.98 -15.11
CA ASN A 489 7.83 -11.27 -15.32
C ASN A 489 6.49 -11.38 -14.56
N HIS A 490 6.17 -10.46 -13.63
CA HIS A 490 4.91 -10.48 -12.90
C HIS A 490 3.74 -10.08 -13.79
N PRO A 491 2.74 -10.95 -14.00
CA PRO A 491 1.57 -10.63 -14.81
C PRO A 491 0.71 -9.54 -14.18
N CYS A 492 0.81 -9.29 -12.89
CA CYS A 492 0.05 -8.24 -12.23
C CYS A 492 0.49 -6.82 -12.64
N ILE A 493 1.75 -6.58 -13.04
CA ILE A 493 2.20 -5.23 -13.39
C ILE A 493 1.59 -4.78 -14.71
N ALA A 494 0.64 -3.86 -14.65
CA ALA A 494 -0.10 -3.35 -15.81
C ALA A 494 0.46 -2.03 -16.32
N ILE A 495 0.88 -1.14 -15.43
CA ILE A 495 1.41 0.19 -15.76
C ILE A 495 2.74 0.37 -15.04
N TRP A 496 3.78 0.73 -15.79
CA TRP A 496 5.02 1.25 -15.23
C TRP A 496 4.93 2.76 -15.20
N SER A 497 5.07 3.38 -14.03
CA SER A 497 4.97 4.82 -13.87
C SER A 497 6.26 5.41 -13.30
N GLY A 498 6.74 6.50 -13.89
CA GLY A 498 8.03 7.08 -13.55
C GLY A 498 8.07 7.72 -12.16
N ASN A 499 6.96 8.31 -11.71
CA ASN A 499 6.91 9.04 -10.44
C ASN A 499 5.48 9.36 -10.00
N ASN A 500 5.35 9.79 -8.73
CA ASN A 500 4.15 10.46 -8.21
C ASN A 500 4.33 11.99 -8.26
N GLU A 501 3.49 12.69 -9.03
CA GLU A 501 3.31 14.16 -9.01
C GLU A 501 4.61 15.00 -9.16
N VAL A 502 5.55 14.57 -10.00
CA VAL A 502 6.81 15.30 -10.28
C VAL A 502 6.75 15.98 -11.66
N ALA A 503 5.70 16.73 -11.97
CA ALA A 503 5.47 17.27 -13.32
C ALA A 503 6.22 18.60 -13.64
N PHE A 504 6.78 19.31 -12.66
CA PHE A 504 7.08 20.73 -12.79
C PHE A 504 8.58 21.09 -12.80
N PHE A 505 9.48 20.10 -12.94
CA PHE A 505 10.92 20.33 -12.77
C PHE A 505 11.70 20.25 -14.08
N ASN A 506 12.75 21.07 -14.21
CA ASN A 506 13.74 20.89 -15.25
C ASN A 506 14.46 19.55 -15.08
N GLY A 507 14.68 18.85 -16.21
CA GLY A 507 15.22 17.51 -16.21
C GLY A 507 14.15 16.40 -16.03
N TYR A 508 12.85 16.77 -15.98
CA TYR A 508 11.76 15.81 -15.97
C TYR A 508 11.83 14.84 -17.15
N ASP A 509 11.92 15.38 -18.37
CA ASP A 509 12.01 14.55 -19.58
C ASP A 509 13.27 13.69 -19.57
N GLN A 510 14.43 14.26 -19.24
CA GLN A 510 15.70 13.53 -19.16
C GLN A 510 15.64 12.35 -18.17
N LEU A 511 15.02 12.53 -17.00
CA LEU A 511 14.94 11.48 -15.99
C LEU A 511 13.82 10.49 -16.30
N PHE A 512 12.59 10.98 -16.45
CA PHE A 512 11.42 10.12 -16.50
C PHE A 512 11.10 9.60 -17.91
N ARG A 513 11.22 10.43 -18.96
CA ARG A 513 10.96 9.96 -20.34
C ARG A 513 12.16 9.21 -20.91
N ASP A 514 13.34 9.88 -20.94
CA ASP A 514 14.49 9.36 -21.67
C ASP A 514 15.22 8.26 -20.88
N THR A 515 15.45 8.46 -19.59
CA THR A 515 16.23 7.48 -18.78
C THR A 515 15.35 6.33 -18.29
N ILE A 516 14.32 6.60 -17.48
CA ILE A 516 13.51 5.53 -16.89
C ILE A 516 12.67 4.84 -17.96
N GLY A 517 11.94 5.62 -18.78
CA GLY A 517 11.14 5.08 -19.88
C GLY A 517 11.98 4.32 -20.89
N GLY A 518 13.15 4.83 -21.26
CA GLY A 518 14.09 4.16 -22.15
C GLY A 518 14.54 2.80 -21.61
N ILE A 519 14.87 2.71 -20.30
CA ILE A 519 15.25 1.42 -19.67
C ILE A 519 14.07 0.44 -19.59
N VAL A 520 12.86 0.94 -19.28
CA VAL A 520 11.67 0.07 -19.27
C VAL A 520 11.44 -0.54 -20.65
N HIS A 521 11.47 0.26 -21.71
CA HIS A 521 11.27 -0.23 -23.08
C HIS A 521 12.41 -1.13 -23.58
N GLU A 522 13.65 -0.87 -23.16
CA GLU A 522 14.80 -1.72 -23.48
C GLU A 522 14.66 -3.13 -22.85
N LEU A 523 14.28 -3.19 -21.56
CA LEU A 523 14.29 -4.42 -20.77
C LEU A 523 12.94 -5.15 -20.75
N ASN A 524 11.85 -4.46 -21.11
CA ASN A 524 10.50 -5.00 -21.17
C ASN A 524 9.76 -4.44 -22.40
N PRO A 525 10.15 -4.86 -23.62
CA PRO A 525 9.52 -4.39 -24.85
C PRO A 525 8.01 -4.64 -24.84
N GLY A 526 7.22 -3.65 -25.24
CA GLY A 526 5.76 -3.74 -25.23
C GLY A 526 5.08 -3.42 -23.90
N ALA A 527 5.82 -3.20 -22.81
CA ALA A 527 5.26 -2.69 -21.57
C ALA A 527 4.74 -1.25 -21.74
N PHE A 528 3.57 -0.98 -21.16
CA PHE A 528 3.09 0.40 -21.10
C PHE A 528 3.84 1.15 -19.99
N TYR A 529 4.38 2.31 -20.37
CA TYR A 529 5.08 3.22 -19.47
C TYR A 529 4.50 4.62 -19.54
N GLU A 530 4.19 5.22 -18.39
CA GLU A 530 3.86 6.62 -18.25
C GLU A 530 4.95 7.37 -17.45
N PRO A 531 5.33 8.57 -17.85
CA PRO A 531 6.42 9.31 -17.20
C PRO A 531 6.12 9.71 -15.75
N GLY A 532 4.85 9.78 -15.36
CA GLY A 532 4.44 10.12 -14.00
C GLY A 532 2.94 10.15 -13.85
N SER A 533 2.45 9.74 -12.69
CA SER A 533 1.05 9.74 -12.30
C SER A 533 0.63 11.11 -11.76
N GLY A 534 -0.59 11.54 -12.05
CA GLY A 534 -1.11 12.86 -11.68
C GLY A 534 -0.43 14.05 -12.38
N ALA A 535 0.33 13.79 -13.45
CA ALA A 535 1.03 14.81 -14.22
C ALA A 535 0.20 15.23 -15.45
N ALA A 536 0.33 16.47 -15.89
CA ALA A 536 -0.33 16.94 -17.10
C ALA A 536 0.06 16.08 -18.31
N GLY A 537 -0.92 15.42 -18.94
CA GLY A 537 -0.73 14.54 -20.10
C GLY A 537 -0.35 13.09 -19.76
N SER A 538 -0.43 12.67 -18.50
CA SER A 538 -0.23 11.27 -18.10
C SER A 538 -1.39 10.35 -18.56
N GLY A 539 -2.59 10.86 -18.65
CA GLY A 539 -3.79 10.08 -18.98
C GLY A 539 -4.60 9.66 -17.77
N ASP A 540 -4.01 9.68 -16.58
CA ASP A 540 -4.67 9.49 -15.29
C ASP A 540 -5.03 10.83 -14.62
N VAL A 541 -5.83 10.76 -13.57
CA VAL A 541 -6.38 11.92 -12.86
C VAL A 541 -6.19 11.77 -11.36
N HIS A 542 -5.52 12.76 -10.73
CA HIS A 542 -5.60 13.01 -9.29
C HIS A 542 -6.61 14.14 -9.04
N THR A 543 -7.56 13.92 -8.14
CA THR A 543 -8.58 14.93 -7.82
C THR A 543 -8.69 15.18 -6.32
N TRP A 544 -8.26 16.38 -5.92
CA TRP A 544 -8.24 16.82 -4.53
C TRP A 544 -9.19 17.98 -4.22
N LYS A 545 -10.05 18.38 -5.18
CA LYS A 545 -11.02 19.45 -4.98
C LYS A 545 -11.95 19.23 -3.80
N VAL A 546 -12.41 18.00 -3.60
CA VAL A 546 -13.24 17.67 -2.44
C VAL A 546 -12.43 17.88 -1.16
N TRP A 547 -11.32 17.15 -0.97
CA TRP A 547 -10.57 17.24 0.29
C TRP A 547 -9.74 18.54 0.40
N GLY A 548 -8.92 18.87 -0.59
CA GLY A 548 -7.99 19.99 -0.55
C GLY A 548 -8.68 21.36 -0.56
N ASP A 549 -9.75 21.53 -1.38
CA ASP A 549 -10.50 22.79 -1.49
C ASP A 549 -11.76 22.81 -0.61
N LEU A 550 -12.01 21.79 0.20
CA LEU A 550 -13.20 21.61 1.04
C LEU A 550 -14.53 21.72 0.28
N ALA A 551 -14.54 21.31 -1.00
CA ALA A 551 -15.74 21.26 -1.81
C ALA A 551 -16.70 20.16 -1.32
N LEU A 552 -17.99 20.28 -1.63
CA LEU A 552 -18.96 19.23 -1.29
C LEU A 552 -18.69 17.95 -2.09
N PHE A 553 -19.12 16.80 -1.59
CA PHE A 553 -18.95 15.50 -2.27
C PHE A 553 -19.54 15.44 -3.68
N SER A 554 -20.56 16.28 -3.96
CA SER A 554 -21.09 16.44 -5.33
C SER A 554 -20.09 17.00 -6.33
N GLU A 555 -18.94 17.54 -5.89
CA GLU A 555 -17.87 17.98 -6.80
C GLU A 555 -17.25 16.80 -7.57
N TYR A 556 -17.30 15.58 -7.02
CA TYR A 556 -16.91 14.38 -7.75
C TYR A 556 -17.72 14.16 -9.04
N ASP A 557 -18.95 14.66 -9.12
CA ASP A 557 -19.79 14.58 -10.33
C ASP A 557 -19.24 15.41 -11.51
N THR A 558 -18.27 16.31 -11.27
CA THR A 558 -17.60 17.12 -12.30
C THR A 558 -16.32 16.47 -12.83
N VAL A 559 -15.88 15.35 -12.25
CA VAL A 559 -14.62 14.69 -12.59
C VAL A 559 -14.90 13.47 -13.45
N GLU A 560 -14.13 13.35 -14.53
CA GLU A 560 -14.14 12.18 -15.43
C GLU A 560 -12.69 11.76 -15.72
N GLY A 561 -12.47 10.54 -16.17
CA GLY A 561 -11.15 10.06 -16.56
C GLY A 561 -10.76 8.73 -15.95
N PHE A 562 -9.47 8.44 -15.96
CA PHE A 562 -8.86 7.30 -15.26
C PHE A 562 -8.38 7.80 -13.89
N VAL A 563 -9.27 7.79 -12.89
CA VAL A 563 -9.01 8.40 -11.59
C VAL A 563 -8.15 7.48 -10.74
N THR A 564 -6.92 7.88 -10.50
CA THR A 564 -5.91 7.09 -9.79
C THR A 564 -5.59 7.63 -8.40
N GLU A 565 -6.09 8.83 -8.03
CA GLU A 565 -5.91 9.34 -6.68
C GLU A 565 -7.03 10.32 -6.29
N PHE A 566 -7.71 10.03 -5.18
CA PHE A 566 -8.70 10.87 -4.53
C PHE A 566 -9.00 10.32 -3.14
N GLY A 567 -9.38 11.15 -2.19
CA GLY A 567 -9.58 10.67 -0.82
C GLY A 567 -10.29 11.65 0.09
N VAL A 568 -10.72 11.14 1.25
CA VAL A 568 -11.26 11.89 2.39
C VAL A 568 -10.73 11.23 3.66
N GLN A 569 -10.28 12.01 4.64
CA GLN A 569 -9.78 11.43 5.90
C GLN A 569 -10.90 11.01 6.86
N SER A 570 -10.56 10.07 7.74
CA SER A 570 -11.31 9.76 8.96
C SER A 570 -10.38 9.24 10.06
N PHE A 571 -10.87 9.24 11.30
CA PHE A 571 -10.14 8.61 12.39
C PHE A 571 -10.04 7.08 12.22
N PRO A 572 -8.97 6.44 12.74
CA PRO A 572 -8.92 4.98 12.87
C PRO A 572 -9.96 4.50 13.90
N ALA A 573 -10.20 3.19 13.98
CA ALA A 573 -11.15 2.63 14.94
C ALA A 573 -10.82 3.05 16.40
N PRO A 574 -11.82 3.24 17.28
CA PRO A 574 -11.56 3.61 18.67
C PRO A 574 -10.54 2.73 19.40
N LYS A 575 -10.49 1.44 19.06
CA LYS A 575 -9.49 0.50 19.61
C LYS A 575 -8.07 0.85 19.15
N THR A 576 -7.90 1.30 17.93
CA THR A 576 -6.62 1.75 17.40
C THR A 576 -6.21 3.07 18.06
N VAL A 577 -7.14 4.00 18.26
CA VAL A 577 -6.87 5.23 19.03
C VAL A 577 -6.34 4.91 20.43
N ARG A 578 -6.86 3.88 21.09
CA ARG A 578 -6.39 3.43 22.42
C ARG A 578 -4.98 2.87 22.42
N THR A 579 -4.41 2.46 21.29
CA THR A 579 -3.03 1.93 21.24
C THR A 579 -1.98 3.04 21.33
N TYR A 580 -2.29 4.26 20.92
CA TYR A 580 -1.34 5.36 20.91
C TYR A 580 -1.67 6.51 21.87
N THR A 581 -2.78 6.41 22.62
CA THR A 581 -3.27 7.44 23.55
C THR A 581 -3.52 6.86 24.94
N ASP A 582 -3.37 7.63 25.96
CA ASP A 582 -3.89 7.30 27.30
C ASP A 582 -5.32 7.82 27.50
N ARG A 583 -5.89 7.62 28.72
CA ARG A 583 -7.26 8.01 29.00
C ARG A 583 -7.46 9.54 28.99
N THR A 584 -6.46 10.29 29.39
CA THR A 584 -6.53 11.76 29.45
C THR A 584 -6.47 12.38 28.06
N ASP A 585 -5.73 11.75 27.12
CA ASP A 585 -5.66 12.20 25.74
C ASP A 585 -6.99 12.07 25.00
N ARG A 586 -7.88 11.14 25.43
CA ARG A 586 -9.19 10.86 24.80
C ARG A 586 -10.35 11.65 25.40
N THR A 587 -10.08 12.74 26.11
CA THR A 587 -11.12 13.63 26.60
C THR A 587 -11.65 14.57 25.51
N SER A 588 -10.87 14.77 24.45
CA SER A 588 -11.23 15.57 23.28
C SER A 588 -10.47 15.07 22.06
N ILE A 589 -11.09 15.14 20.87
CA ILE A 589 -10.39 14.92 19.59
C ILE A 589 -9.34 15.99 19.31
N ASP A 590 -9.39 17.12 19.99
CA ASP A 590 -8.46 18.25 19.91
C ASP A 590 -7.35 18.19 20.96
N SER A 591 -7.20 17.08 21.70
CA SER A 591 -6.09 16.95 22.66
C SER A 591 -4.74 17.01 21.94
N PRO A 592 -3.67 17.46 22.63
CA PRO A 592 -2.34 17.59 22.01
C PRO A 592 -1.86 16.30 21.34
N VAL A 593 -2.10 15.14 21.95
CA VAL A 593 -1.70 13.84 21.38
C VAL A 593 -2.53 13.49 20.15
N MET A 594 -3.85 13.73 20.17
CA MET A 594 -4.70 13.49 18.99
C MET A 594 -4.27 14.37 17.83
N ARG A 595 -3.95 15.64 18.07
CA ARG A 595 -3.41 16.59 17.07
C ARG A 595 -2.00 16.18 16.60
N TYR A 596 -1.15 15.64 17.49
CA TYR A 596 0.19 15.18 17.13
C TYR A 596 0.15 13.99 16.15
N HIS A 597 -0.83 13.10 16.27
CA HIS A 597 -1.02 11.94 15.39
C HIS A 597 -1.70 12.27 14.06
N GLU A 598 -2.19 13.48 13.90
CA GLU A 598 -2.77 13.97 12.67
C GLU A 598 -1.73 14.80 11.91
N LEU A 599 -1.40 14.38 10.69
CA LEU A 599 -0.33 14.97 9.86
C LEU A 599 -0.86 15.60 8.56
N GLY A 600 -2.11 15.30 8.19
CA GLY A 600 -2.72 15.76 6.96
C GLY A 600 -2.92 17.28 6.93
N GLU A 601 -2.84 17.87 5.74
CA GLU A 601 -3.04 19.31 5.53
C GLU A 601 -2.18 20.18 6.45
N SER A 602 -0.95 19.76 6.72
CA SER A 602 -0.03 20.42 7.67
C SER A 602 -0.58 20.49 9.10
N GLY A 603 -1.22 19.42 9.58
CA GLY A 603 -1.80 19.29 10.93
C GLY A 603 -3.21 19.84 11.05
N ARG A 604 -3.91 20.09 9.92
CA ARG A 604 -5.30 20.59 9.90
C ARG A 604 -6.34 19.56 9.51
N GLY A 605 -5.96 18.29 9.29
CA GLY A 605 -6.88 17.25 8.82
C GLY A 605 -8.05 17.01 9.76
N ILE A 606 -7.87 17.14 11.10
CA ILE A 606 -8.99 17.10 12.06
C ILE A 606 -9.99 18.22 11.76
N ASP A 607 -9.54 19.44 11.45
CA ASP A 607 -10.43 20.56 11.15
C ASP A 607 -11.23 20.27 9.85
N TYR A 608 -10.61 19.61 8.88
CA TYR A 608 -11.27 19.21 7.63
C TYR A 608 -12.31 18.10 7.89
N ILE A 609 -11.98 17.10 8.72
CA ILE A 609 -12.95 16.09 9.18
C ILE A 609 -14.15 16.78 9.84
N MET A 610 -13.91 17.72 10.75
CA MET A 610 -14.97 18.46 11.45
C MET A 610 -15.80 19.33 10.51
N HIS A 611 -15.18 19.93 9.48
CA HIS A 611 -15.88 20.66 8.43
C HIS A 611 -16.92 19.76 7.73
N TYR A 612 -16.50 18.56 7.27
CA TYR A 612 -17.41 17.64 6.59
C TYR A 612 -18.48 17.06 7.53
N LEU A 613 -18.14 16.77 8.78
CA LEU A 613 -19.12 16.34 9.76
C LEU A 613 -20.21 17.41 9.95
N ASN A 614 -19.84 18.69 10.12
CA ASN A 614 -20.79 19.78 10.19
C ASN A 614 -21.63 19.93 8.91
N ALA A 615 -20.99 19.80 7.73
CA ALA A 615 -21.67 20.00 6.45
C ALA A 615 -22.74 18.93 6.18
N TYR A 616 -22.50 17.67 6.60
CA TYR A 616 -23.36 16.53 6.28
C TYR A 616 -24.16 15.96 7.45
N PHE A 617 -23.61 16.01 8.67
CA PHE A 617 -24.21 15.39 9.86
C PHE A 617 -24.62 16.41 10.95
N GLY A 618 -24.32 17.70 10.76
CA GLY A 618 -24.54 18.75 11.76
C GLY A 618 -23.47 18.78 12.84
N LYS A 619 -23.75 19.42 13.98
CA LYS A 619 -22.78 19.53 15.08
C LYS A 619 -22.30 18.12 15.50
N PRO A 620 -20.99 17.85 15.45
CA PRO A 620 -20.45 16.57 15.89
C PRO A 620 -20.74 16.28 17.37
N PRO A 621 -20.80 15.00 17.77
CA PRO A 621 -20.96 14.62 19.17
C PRO A 621 -19.76 15.08 20.02
N GLU A 622 -19.97 15.28 21.32
CA GLU A 622 -18.89 15.61 22.25
C GLU A 622 -18.07 14.36 22.64
N ASP A 623 -18.67 13.18 22.54
CA ASP A 623 -18.01 11.91 22.79
C ASP A 623 -17.04 11.53 21.67
N VAL A 624 -15.78 11.27 22.04
CA VAL A 624 -14.68 10.98 21.11
C VAL A 624 -14.96 9.74 20.27
N ASP A 625 -15.41 8.63 20.89
CA ASP A 625 -15.69 7.38 20.18
C ASP A 625 -16.82 7.57 19.14
N SER A 626 -17.87 8.32 19.49
CA SER A 626 -18.96 8.66 18.58
C SER A 626 -18.49 9.52 17.40
N THR A 627 -17.62 10.51 17.66
CA THR A 627 -17.01 11.33 16.60
C THR A 627 -16.15 10.50 15.66
N ILE A 628 -15.37 9.56 16.19
CA ILE A 628 -14.55 8.62 15.41
C ILE A 628 -15.46 7.80 14.48
N TRP A 629 -16.50 7.15 15.01
CA TRP A 629 -17.42 6.34 14.18
C TRP A 629 -18.13 7.19 13.11
N LEU A 630 -18.56 8.38 13.47
CA LEU A 630 -19.24 9.27 12.54
C LEU A 630 -18.30 9.74 11.41
N SER A 631 -17.01 9.98 11.71
CA SER A 631 -16.01 10.33 10.71
C SER A 631 -15.79 9.21 9.68
N GLN A 632 -15.78 7.94 10.11
CA GLN A 632 -15.67 6.80 9.21
C GLN A 632 -16.90 6.64 8.30
N ILE A 633 -18.09 6.89 8.82
CA ILE A 633 -19.33 6.89 8.02
C ILE A 633 -19.29 8.04 7.01
N MET A 634 -18.83 9.22 7.40
CA MET A 634 -18.66 10.39 6.52
C MET A 634 -17.68 10.10 5.40
N GLN A 635 -16.51 9.51 5.69
CA GLN A 635 -15.51 9.09 4.71
C GLN A 635 -16.13 8.12 3.70
N ALA A 636 -16.78 7.05 4.18
CA ALA A 636 -17.41 6.04 3.33
C ALA A 636 -18.46 6.65 2.40
N MET A 637 -19.31 7.55 2.90
CA MET A 637 -20.34 8.24 2.13
C MET A 637 -19.73 9.14 1.04
N GLY A 638 -18.68 9.89 1.37
CA GLY A 638 -18.00 10.79 0.42
C GLY A 638 -17.36 10.02 -0.73
N ILE A 639 -16.59 8.98 -0.42
CA ILE A 639 -15.93 8.15 -1.42
C ILE A 639 -16.93 7.39 -2.28
N GLN A 640 -17.99 6.82 -1.68
CA GLN A 640 -19.06 6.15 -2.43
C GLN A 640 -19.68 7.06 -3.47
N THR A 641 -19.89 8.36 -3.18
CA THR A 641 -20.45 9.34 -4.12
C THR A 641 -19.63 9.40 -5.42
N GLY A 642 -18.30 9.55 -5.30
CA GLY A 642 -17.39 9.61 -6.46
C GLY A 642 -17.34 8.27 -7.22
N VAL A 643 -17.11 7.16 -6.52
CA VAL A 643 -16.98 5.84 -7.14
C VAL A 643 -18.24 5.47 -7.93
N GLU A 644 -19.42 5.66 -7.34
CA GLU A 644 -20.65 5.34 -8.03
C GLU A 644 -20.91 6.26 -9.21
N HIS A 645 -20.53 7.54 -9.14
CA HIS A 645 -20.58 8.44 -10.29
C HIS A 645 -19.73 7.91 -11.44
N TRP A 646 -18.46 7.58 -11.21
CA TRP A 646 -17.57 7.10 -12.26
C TRP A 646 -18.00 5.74 -12.83
N ARG A 647 -18.47 4.84 -11.98
CA ARG A 647 -19.01 3.55 -12.44
C ARG A 647 -20.28 3.69 -13.27
N ARG A 648 -21.15 4.66 -12.97
CA ARG A 648 -22.31 4.98 -13.85
C ARG A 648 -21.91 5.53 -15.21
N ASN A 649 -20.75 6.24 -15.26
CA ASN A 649 -20.26 6.91 -16.48
C ASN A 649 -19.12 6.11 -17.16
N MET A 650 -19.23 4.78 -17.19
CA MET A 650 -18.25 3.93 -17.89
C MET A 650 -17.98 4.44 -19.32
N LEU A 651 -16.74 4.29 -19.79
CA LEU A 651 -16.11 4.85 -20.98
C LEU A 651 -15.64 6.31 -20.79
N ARG A 652 -16.36 7.16 -20.11
CA ARG A 652 -15.91 8.53 -19.76
C ARG A 652 -15.04 8.49 -18.50
N SER A 653 -15.29 7.48 -17.65
CA SER A 653 -14.46 7.14 -16.49
C SER A 653 -14.21 5.65 -16.47
N MET A 654 -12.93 5.25 -16.31
CA MET A 654 -12.53 3.83 -16.41
C MET A 654 -11.66 3.36 -15.25
N ALA A 655 -11.43 4.20 -14.24
CA ALA A 655 -10.75 3.81 -13.00
C ALA A 655 -11.29 4.56 -11.80
N SER A 656 -11.09 3.94 -10.64
CA SER A 656 -11.29 4.54 -9.33
C SER A 656 -10.33 3.86 -8.35
N LEU A 657 -9.15 4.49 -8.12
CA LEU A 657 -8.17 4.05 -7.12
C LEU A 657 -8.20 5.06 -5.97
N ILE A 658 -8.57 4.56 -4.80
CA ILE A 658 -8.82 5.38 -3.60
C ILE A 658 -7.51 5.64 -2.87
N TRP A 659 -7.17 6.88 -2.60
CA TRP A 659 -6.14 7.24 -1.65
C TRP A 659 -6.70 7.13 -0.23
N GLN A 660 -6.31 6.14 0.64
CA GLN A 660 -5.36 5.05 0.40
C GLN A 660 -5.86 3.75 1.06
N LEU A 661 -5.29 2.57 0.69
CA LEU A 661 -5.74 1.28 1.24
C LEU A 661 -5.41 1.15 2.73
N ASN A 662 -4.14 1.42 3.10
CA ASN A 662 -3.57 1.08 4.40
C ASN A 662 -2.91 2.29 5.09
N ASP A 663 -2.51 2.11 6.34
CA ASP A 663 -1.71 3.05 7.13
C ASP A 663 -0.33 2.50 7.44
N CYS A 664 0.62 3.41 7.71
CA CYS A 664 1.91 3.10 8.33
C CYS A 664 2.11 3.74 9.72
N TRP A 665 1.13 4.53 10.16
CA TRP A 665 1.14 5.31 11.40
C TRP A 665 -0.27 5.33 12.01
N PRO A 666 -0.43 5.12 13.33
CA PRO A 666 -1.74 5.15 13.95
C PRO A 666 -2.24 6.59 14.13
N GLY A 667 -3.11 7.06 13.24
CA GLY A 667 -3.66 8.42 13.27
C GLY A 667 -4.83 8.61 12.32
N PRO A 668 -5.45 9.80 12.28
CA PRO A 668 -6.42 10.16 11.25
C PRO A 668 -5.74 10.23 9.87
N THR A 669 -6.27 9.50 8.90
CA THR A 669 -5.73 9.41 7.54
C THR A 669 -6.84 9.10 6.54
N TRP A 670 -6.48 9.05 5.26
CA TRP A 670 -7.37 8.62 4.16
C TRP A 670 -7.58 7.10 4.09
N SER A 671 -6.88 6.30 4.92
CA SER A 671 -6.87 4.85 4.83
C SER A 671 -8.26 4.21 4.88
N MET A 672 -8.38 3.05 4.21
CA MET A 672 -9.54 2.17 4.27
C MET A 672 -9.40 1.13 5.39
N VAL A 673 -8.16 0.74 5.68
CA VAL A 673 -7.76 -0.17 6.77
C VAL A 673 -6.79 0.58 7.68
N ASP A 674 -7.07 0.64 8.98
CA ASP A 674 -6.23 1.38 9.91
C ASP A 674 -4.91 0.66 10.23
N TYR A 675 -3.99 1.36 10.90
CA TYR A 675 -2.66 0.85 11.25
C TYR A 675 -2.67 -0.51 11.99
N CYS A 676 -3.68 -0.78 12.81
CA CYS A 676 -3.84 -2.07 13.48
C CYS A 676 -4.59 -3.12 12.62
N HIS A 677 -4.62 -2.93 11.31
CA HIS A 677 -5.25 -3.82 10.32
C HIS A 677 -6.76 -4.03 10.57
N ARG A 678 -7.45 -3.00 11.07
CA ARG A 678 -8.91 -3.00 11.24
C ARG A 678 -9.58 -2.29 10.07
N TRP A 679 -10.59 -2.94 9.49
CA TRP A 679 -11.40 -2.33 8.45
C TRP A 679 -12.18 -1.15 8.99
N LYS A 680 -12.03 0.01 8.37
CA LYS A 680 -12.87 1.18 8.59
C LYS A 680 -14.18 1.03 7.80
N ALA A 681 -15.17 1.89 8.08
CA ALA A 681 -16.45 1.86 7.37
C ALA A 681 -16.29 1.89 5.84
N LEU A 682 -15.28 2.60 5.33
CA LEU A 682 -14.97 2.70 3.90
C LEU A 682 -14.62 1.34 3.29
N MET A 683 -13.86 0.48 3.99
CA MET A 683 -13.50 -0.84 3.46
C MET A 683 -14.73 -1.76 3.31
N TYR A 684 -15.65 -1.72 4.27
CA TYR A 684 -16.94 -2.43 4.12
C TYR A 684 -17.80 -1.85 3.00
N ALA A 685 -17.86 -0.52 2.86
CA ALA A 685 -18.60 0.13 1.78
C ALA A 685 -18.02 -0.21 0.40
N SER A 686 -16.67 -0.30 0.28
CA SER A 686 -16.01 -0.62 -0.98
C SER A 686 -16.41 -1.97 -1.54
N ARG A 687 -16.60 -2.96 -0.68
CA ARG A 687 -17.12 -4.27 -1.09
C ARG A 687 -18.46 -4.19 -1.80
N ARG A 688 -19.32 -3.22 -1.42
CA ARG A 688 -20.62 -2.98 -2.04
C ARG A 688 -20.50 -2.16 -3.31
N PHE A 689 -19.87 -0.98 -3.25
CA PHE A 689 -19.77 -0.13 -4.43
C PHE A 689 -18.79 -0.64 -5.52
N PHE A 690 -17.90 -1.61 -5.21
CA PHE A 690 -17.07 -2.32 -6.19
C PHE A 690 -17.62 -3.70 -6.58
N ALA A 691 -18.79 -4.08 -6.08
CA ALA A 691 -19.42 -5.36 -6.46
C ALA A 691 -19.50 -5.52 -7.99
N PRO A 692 -19.35 -6.74 -8.52
CA PRO A 692 -19.39 -7.00 -9.96
C PRO A 692 -20.70 -6.58 -10.62
N VAL A 693 -21.80 -6.60 -9.86
CA VAL A 693 -23.09 -6.07 -10.26
C VAL A 693 -23.52 -5.05 -9.22
N LEU A 694 -23.86 -3.84 -9.67
CA LEU A 694 -24.24 -2.74 -8.78
C LEU A 694 -25.51 -2.07 -9.28
N ILE A 695 -26.48 -1.87 -8.36
CA ILE A 695 -27.57 -0.92 -8.56
C ILE A 695 -27.17 0.43 -7.93
N SER A 696 -27.21 1.51 -8.71
CA SER A 696 -26.73 2.83 -8.29
C SER A 696 -27.72 3.94 -8.62
N PRO A 697 -28.03 4.87 -7.69
CA PRO A 697 -28.97 5.94 -7.89
C PRO A 697 -28.31 7.20 -8.46
N ARG A 698 -29.06 7.97 -9.24
CA ARG A 698 -28.77 9.37 -9.53
C ARG A 698 -29.99 10.21 -9.20
N ILE A 699 -29.88 11.04 -8.17
CA ILE A 699 -30.99 11.85 -7.68
C ILE A 699 -31.06 13.16 -8.45
N GLU A 700 -32.18 13.42 -9.10
CA GLU A 700 -32.55 14.68 -9.73
C GLU A 700 -33.60 15.39 -8.86
N ALA A 701 -33.15 15.96 -7.75
CA ALA A 701 -34.02 16.48 -6.70
C ALA A 701 -35.03 17.52 -7.20
N LYS A 702 -34.60 18.43 -8.14
CA LYS A 702 -35.49 19.44 -8.75
C LYS A 702 -36.58 18.83 -9.61
N ALA A 703 -36.32 17.71 -10.26
CA ALA A 703 -37.27 16.96 -11.06
C ALA A 703 -38.13 16.01 -10.23
N GLY A 704 -37.79 15.82 -8.95
CA GLY A 704 -38.47 14.84 -8.07
C GLY A 704 -38.34 13.40 -8.59
N GLN A 705 -37.17 13.10 -9.17
CA GLN A 705 -36.84 11.83 -9.83
C GLN A 705 -35.52 11.26 -9.32
N CYS A 706 -35.48 9.94 -9.27
CA CYS A 706 -34.25 9.17 -9.07
C CYS A 706 -34.09 8.20 -10.25
N ASP A 707 -33.00 8.37 -11.00
CA ASP A 707 -32.61 7.43 -12.05
C ASP A 707 -31.86 6.26 -11.42
N LEU A 708 -32.33 5.04 -11.68
CA LEU A 708 -31.65 3.81 -11.27
C LEU A 708 -30.79 3.30 -12.43
N PHE A 709 -29.51 3.08 -12.14
CA PHE A 709 -28.53 2.49 -13.06
C PHE A 709 -28.19 1.09 -12.60
N VAL A 710 -27.94 0.20 -13.54
CA VAL A 710 -27.31 -1.10 -13.27
C VAL A 710 -25.95 -1.12 -13.98
N VAL A 711 -24.91 -1.34 -13.18
CA VAL A 711 -23.54 -1.57 -13.65
C VAL A 711 -23.30 -3.07 -13.64
N ASN A 712 -22.87 -3.63 -14.76
CA ASN A 712 -22.53 -5.04 -14.90
C ASN A 712 -21.07 -5.18 -15.33
N ASP A 713 -20.18 -5.55 -14.43
CA ASP A 713 -18.76 -5.83 -14.71
C ASP A 713 -18.52 -7.28 -15.13
N GLN A 714 -19.55 -8.14 -15.14
CA GLN A 714 -19.38 -9.55 -15.49
C GLN A 714 -19.09 -9.72 -16.98
N MET A 715 -18.51 -10.86 -17.33
CA MET A 715 -18.20 -11.25 -18.71
C MET A 715 -19.43 -11.71 -19.51
N ARG A 716 -20.59 -11.75 -18.87
CA ARG A 716 -21.88 -12.17 -19.47
C ARG A 716 -22.97 -11.12 -19.26
N GLU A 717 -23.97 -11.14 -20.14
CA GLU A 717 -25.23 -10.44 -19.89
C GLU A 717 -25.91 -11.03 -18.65
N ILE A 718 -26.53 -10.17 -17.85
CA ILE A 718 -27.36 -10.57 -16.71
C ILE A 718 -28.82 -10.22 -16.94
N HIS A 719 -29.69 -11.13 -16.50
CA HIS A 719 -31.13 -10.92 -16.39
C HIS A 719 -31.50 -10.94 -14.91
N GLY A 720 -32.27 -9.96 -14.48
CA GLY A 720 -32.58 -9.83 -13.07
C GLY A 720 -33.91 -9.09 -12.84
N GLN A 721 -34.28 -9.02 -11.57
CA GLN A 721 -35.45 -8.26 -11.11
C GLN A 721 -34.99 -7.22 -10.09
N VAL A 722 -35.44 -6.00 -10.26
CA VAL A 722 -35.28 -4.92 -9.27
C VAL A 722 -36.59 -4.75 -8.54
N SER A 723 -36.55 -4.85 -7.22
CA SER A 723 -37.64 -4.44 -6.34
C SER A 723 -37.26 -3.12 -5.66
N TRP A 724 -38.21 -2.16 -5.61
CA TRP A 724 -37.94 -0.87 -4.99
C TRP A 724 -39.08 -0.42 -4.07
N HIS A 725 -38.71 0.35 -3.03
CA HIS A 725 -39.65 0.88 -2.06
C HIS A 725 -39.29 2.33 -1.71
N ILE A 726 -40.32 3.18 -1.62
CA ILE A 726 -40.20 4.47 -0.92
C ILE A 726 -40.86 4.28 0.44
N THR A 727 -40.11 4.51 1.51
CA THR A 727 -40.63 4.40 2.86
C THR A 727 -40.56 5.74 3.60
N THR A 728 -41.44 5.94 4.57
CA THR A 728 -41.24 6.99 5.56
C THR A 728 -40.15 6.56 6.56
N LEU A 729 -39.60 7.53 7.32
CA LEU A 729 -38.66 7.24 8.44
C LEU A 729 -39.31 6.39 9.55
N ARG A 730 -40.67 6.27 9.59
CA ARG A 730 -41.36 5.38 10.52
C ARG A 730 -41.54 3.96 10.00
N GLY A 731 -41.07 3.68 8.77
CA GLY A 731 -41.14 2.36 8.17
C GLY A 731 -42.44 2.06 7.38
N VAL A 732 -43.28 3.07 7.15
CA VAL A 732 -44.47 2.90 6.31
C VAL A 732 -44.08 2.97 4.84
N THR A 733 -44.39 1.95 4.06
CA THR A 733 -44.22 1.96 2.60
C THR A 733 -45.24 2.92 1.98
N VAL A 734 -44.74 3.92 1.26
CA VAL A 734 -45.55 4.96 0.57
C VAL A 734 -45.80 4.58 -0.88
N ASN A 735 -44.79 4.00 -1.50
CA ASN A 735 -44.84 3.51 -2.88
C ASN A 735 -43.84 2.36 -3.05
N SER A 736 -44.12 1.45 -3.96
CA SER A 736 -43.24 0.32 -4.27
C SER A 736 -43.51 -0.20 -5.67
N GLY A 737 -42.59 -0.96 -6.19
CA GLY A 737 -42.77 -1.62 -7.48
C GLY A 737 -41.63 -2.59 -7.79
N GLU A 738 -41.84 -3.33 -8.87
CA GLU A 738 -40.88 -4.30 -9.38
C GLU A 738 -40.79 -4.18 -10.89
N PHE A 739 -39.60 -4.46 -11.43
CA PHE A 739 -39.42 -4.54 -12.88
C PHE A 739 -38.22 -5.46 -13.22
N ASN A 740 -38.29 -6.07 -14.40
CA ASN A 740 -37.21 -6.91 -14.89
C ASN A 740 -36.19 -6.06 -15.63
N ILE A 741 -34.91 -6.48 -15.56
CA ILE A 741 -33.82 -5.85 -16.28
C ILE A 741 -33.05 -6.88 -17.13
N ALA A 742 -32.44 -6.36 -18.20
CA ALA A 742 -31.34 -7.01 -18.91
C ALA A 742 -30.18 -6.02 -18.97
N ALA A 743 -29.01 -6.41 -18.49
CA ALA A 743 -27.80 -5.58 -18.54
C ALA A 743 -26.69 -6.35 -19.27
N PRO A 744 -26.27 -5.90 -20.48
CA PRO A 744 -25.18 -6.52 -21.22
C PRO A 744 -23.87 -6.57 -20.42
N ALA A 745 -23.00 -7.48 -20.79
CA ALA A 745 -21.68 -7.59 -20.21
C ALA A 745 -20.91 -6.26 -20.30
N ARG A 746 -20.18 -5.91 -19.25
CA ARG A 746 -19.23 -4.78 -19.24
C ARG A 746 -19.88 -3.43 -19.55
N THR A 747 -21.09 -3.18 -19.03
CA THR A 747 -21.86 -1.95 -19.29
C THR A 747 -22.41 -1.32 -18.02
N SER A 748 -22.67 -0.02 -18.12
CA SER A 748 -23.52 0.72 -17.18
C SER A 748 -24.71 1.30 -17.95
N ARG A 749 -25.92 1.08 -17.45
CA ARG A 749 -27.15 1.52 -18.11
C ARG A 749 -28.17 2.05 -17.11
N LYS A 750 -28.83 3.17 -17.48
CA LYS A 750 -30.07 3.59 -16.81
C LYS A 750 -31.16 2.55 -17.14
N VAL A 751 -31.74 1.94 -16.11
CA VAL A 751 -32.75 0.90 -16.23
C VAL A 751 -34.16 1.38 -15.86
N TYR A 752 -34.26 2.42 -15.00
CA TYR A 752 -35.57 2.94 -14.57
C TYR A 752 -35.46 4.41 -14.10
N GLY A 753 -36.54 5.15 -14.26
CA GLY A 753 -36.72 6.48 -13.67
C GLY A 753 -37.80 6.41 -12.59
N LEU A 754 -37.44 6.53 -11.33
CA LEU A 754 -38.33 6.47 -10.20
C LEU A 754 -38.77 7.90 -9.80
N TYR A 755 -40.09 8.17 -9.82
CA TYR A 755 -40.63 9.49 -9.46
C TYR A 755 -41.08 9.52 -8.01
N PHE A 756 -40.58 10.46 -7.26
CA PHE A 756 -40.90 10.65 -5.84
C PHE A 756 -41.56 12.00 -5.53
N ALA A 757 -41.80 12.85 -6.55
CA ALA A 757 -42.36 14.21 -6.36
C ALA A 757 -43.68 14.23 -5.58
N ALA A 758 -44.62 13.35 -5.91
CA ALA A 758 -45.90 13.27 -5.21
C ALA A 758 -45.73 12.83 -3.73
N ALA A 759 -44.87 11.85 -3.48
CA ALA A 759 -44.58 11.41 -2.12
C ALA A 759 -43.85 12.52 -1.32
N ALA A 760 -42.90 13.23 -1.96
CA ALA A 760 -42.17 14.37 -1.37
C ALA A 760 -43.12 15.55 -1.03
N ALA A 761 -44.08 15.86 -1.91
CA ALA A 761 -45.09 16.89 -1.63
C ALA A 761 -45.98 16.55 -0.43
N ARG A 762 -46.33 15.24 -0.29
CA ARG A 762 -47.21 14.77 0.81
C ARG A 762 -46.51 14.62 2.15
N TYR A 763 -45.28 14.10 2.15
CA TYR A 763 -44.61 13.70 3.41
C TYR A 763 -43.39 14.59 3.74
N GLY A 764 -42.81 15.31 2.77
CA GLY A 764 -41.52 16.01 2.86
C GLY A 764 -40.36 15.12 2.46
N MET A 765 -39.39 15.65 1.70
CA MET A 765 -38.19 14.94 1.27
C MET A 765 -37.37 14.38 2.43
N ASN A 766 -37.28 15.12 3.53
CA ASN A 766 -36.54 14.75 4.75
C ASN A 766 -37.21 13.63 5.57
N LYS A 767 -38.35 13.12 5.14
CA LYS A 767 -39.08 12.03 5.82
C LYS A 767 -39.17 10.78 4.96
N LEU A 768 -38.51 10.75 3.80
CA LEU A 768 -38.51 9.65 2.85
C LEU A 768 -37.15 9.03 2.67
N LEU A 769 -37.16 7.71 2.51
CA LEU A 769 -35.99 6.90 2.10
C LEU A 769 -36.38 6.07 0.90
N LEU A 770 -35.46 5.97 -0.05
CA LEU A 770 -35.58 5.10 -1.22
C LEU A 770 -34.71 3.86 -1.02
N TRP A 771 -35.30 2.69 -1.23
CA TRP A 771 -34.67 1.38 -1.17
C TRP A 771 -34.82 0.68 -2.50
N ALA A 772 -33.80 -0.06 -2.92
CA ALA A 772 -33.93 -1.00 -4.02
C ALA A 772 -33.01 -2.20 -3.79
N ASP A 773 -33.43 -3.37 -4.24
CA ASP A 773 -32.64 -4.58 -4.32
C ASP A 773 -32.66 -5.15 -5.73
N LEU A 774 -31.52 -5.62 -6.19
CA LEU A 774 -31.36 -6.29 -7.47
C LEU A 774 -31.11 -7.78 -7.25
N ARG A 775 -31.97 -8.61 -7.82
CA ARG A 775 -31.82 -10.07 -7.80
C ARG A 775 -31.44 -10.59 -9.17
N VAL A 776 -30.43 -11.42 -9.23
CA VAL A 776 -29.99 -12.17 -10.41
C VAL A 776 -29.99 -13.65 -10.05
N ASP A 777 -30.59 -14.50 -10.86
CA ASP A 777 -30.72 -15.93 -10.59
C ASP A 777 -31.34 -16.23 -9.19
N GLY A 778 -32.31 -15.40 -8.77
CA GLY A 778 -32.97 -15.50 -7.47
C GLY A 778 -32.17 -15.04 -6.26
N LYS A 779 -30.89 -14.68 -6.43
CA LYS A 779 -29.99 -14.19 -5.36
C LYS A 779 -29.95 -12.67 -5.35
N ASN A 780 -30.00 -12.07 -4.17
CA ASN A 780 -29.73 -10.66 -4.04
C ASN A 780 -28.22 -10.39 -4.29
N VAL A 781 -27.92 -9.55 -5.28
CA VAL A 781 -26.55 -9.23 -5.72
C VAL A 781 -26.15 -7.79 -5.43
N SER A 782 -27.12 -6.90 -5.17
CA SER A 782 -26.84 -5.50 -4.85
C SER A 782 -28.03 -4.85 -4.16
N ASP A 783 -27.75 -4.15 -3.06
CA ASP A 783 -28.71 -3.37 -2.28
C ASP A 783 -28.40 -1.88 -2.41
N LEU A 784 -29.46 -1.09 -2.43
CA LEU A 784 -29.40 0.37 -2.45
C LEU A 784 -30.27 0.94 -1.32
N MET A 785 -29.72 1.89 -0.57
CA MET A 785 -30.49 2.85 0.23
C MET A 785 -30.00 4.25 -0.09
N THR A 786 -30.91 5.16 -0.42
CA THR A 786 -30.57 6.57 -0.57
C THR A 786 -31.59 7.48 0.12
N ALA A 787 -31.09 8.54 0.74
CA ALA A 787 -31.87 9.62 1.29
C ALA A 787 -32.00 10.75 0.26
N LEU A 788 -33.10 11.48 0.31
CA LEU A 788 -33.37 12.59 -0.62
C LEU A 788 -32.81 13.94 -0.11
N VAL A 789 -32.24 13.95 1.09
CA VAL A 789 -31.65 15.11 1.78
C VAL A 789 -30.35 14.69 2.46
N LYS A 790 -29.56 15.66 2.93
CA LYS A 790 -28.35 15.36 3.73
C LYS A 790 -28.71 14.62 5.02
N PRO A 791 -27.83 13.77 5.58
CA PRO A 791 -28.09 13.03 6.82
C PRO A 791 -28.57 13.90 7.98
N LYS A 792 -28.00 15.08 8.18
CA LYS A 792 -28.40 16.03 9.26
C LYS A 792 -29.85 16.48 9.21
N ASP A 793 -30.50 16.38 8.05
CA ASP A 793 -31.88 16.78 7.85
C ASP A 793 -32.87 15.61 8.05
N LEU A 794 -32.34 14.40 8.37
CA LEU A 794 -33.11 13.19 8.68
C LEU A 794 -33.30 13.07 10.20
N HIS A 795 -34.54 13.07 10.67
CA HIS A 795 -34.87 12.84 12.08
C HIS A 795 -35.31 11.39 12.28
N LEU A 796 -34.35 10.49 12.47
CA LEU A 796 -34.60 9.05 12.57
C LEU A 796 -35.25 8.67 13.92
N PRO A 797 -36.40 7.99 13.94
CA PRO A 797 -36.91 7.39 15.16
C PRO A 797 -36.01 6.21 15.61
N GLY A 798 -36.08 5.83 16.88
CA GLY A 798 -35.40 4.65 17.36
C GLY A 798 -35.75 3.40 16.50
N PRO A 799 -34.79 2.66 15.96
CA PRO A 799 -35.04 1.61 14.98
C PRO A 799 -35.74 0.37 15.56
N GLY A 800 -35.68 0.18 16.88
CA GLY A 800 -36.27 -0.98 17.55
C GLY A 800 -35.50 -2.27 17.23
N LEU A 801 -34.16 -2.18 17.27
CA LEU A 801 -33.28 -3.33 17.01
C LEU A 801 -33.45 -4.42 18.08
N THR A 802 -33.48 -5.65 17.62
CA THR A 802 -33.35 -6.87 18.45
C THR A 802 -32.35 -7.80 17.81
N TRP A 803 -31.61 -8.55 18.61
CA TRP A 803 -30.63 -9.48 18.07
C TRP A 803 -30.52 -10.76 18.89
N THR A 804 -30.05 -11.82 18.21
CA THR A 804 -29.72 -13.10 18.80
C THR A 804 -28.30 -13.49 18.43
N VAL A 805 -27.63 -14.23 19.29
CA VAL A 805 -26.25 -14.69 19.10
C VAL A 805 -26.22 -16.23 19.18
N ARG A 806 -25.54 -16.85 18.22
CA ARG A 806 -25.31 -18.29 18.17
C ARG A 806 -23.81 -18.55 17.92
N LYS A 807 -23.18 -19.39 18.74
CA LYS A 807 -21.80 -19.85 18.50
C LYS A 807 -21.80 -20.87 17.35
N SER A 808 -20.90 -20.73 16.40
CA SER A 808 -20.62 -21.64 15.29
C SER A 808 -19.17 -22.12 15.35
N ARG A 809 -18.76 -22.98 14.41
CA ARG A 809 -17.38 -23.45 14.31
C ARG A 809 -16.39 -22.32 13.95
N GLU A 810 -16.82 -21.32 13.19
CA GLU A 810 -16.00 -20.22 12.66
C GLU A 810 -16.11 -18.92 13.49
N GLY A 811 -16.83 -18.96 14.62
CA GLY A 811 -17.06 -17.79 15.47
C GLY A 811 -18.50 -17.68 15.94
N PHE A 812 -19.12 -16.51 15.77
CA PHE A 812 -20.47 -16.23 16.22
C PHE A 812 -21.34 -15.71 15.07
N THR A 813 -22.53 -16.27 14.91
CA THR A 813 -23.57 -15.71 14.06
C THR A 813 -24.40 -14.73 14.88
N VAL A 814 -24.47 -13.48 14.45
CA VAL A 814 -25.31 -12.44 15.06
C VAL A 814 -26.43 -12.13 14.06
N ARG A 815 -27.67 -12.39 14.47
CA ARG A 815 -28.87 -12.11 13.68
C ARG A 815 -29.55 -10.89 14.25
N VAL A 816 -29.63 -9.81 13.45
CA VAL A 816 -30.22 -8.52 13.86
C VAL A 816 -31.48 -8.28 13.09
N HIS A 817 -32.56 -7.93 13.80
CA HIS A 817 -33.85 -7.55 13.24
C HIS A 817 -34.15 -6.08 13.59
N THR A 818 -34.73 -5.34 12.64
CA THR A 818 -35.16 -3.96 12.83
C THR A 818 -36.67 -3.78 12.58
N ARG A 819 -37.30 -2.94 13.38
CA ARG A 819 -38.73 -2.58 13.16
C ARG A 819 -38.90 -1.36 12.24
N LYS A 820 -37.94 -0.42 12.25
CA LYS A 820 -37.93 0.80 11.47
C LYS A 820 -36.60 0.93 10.74
N PRO A 821 -36.42 1.89 9.82
CA PRO A 821 -35.14 2.04 9.13
C PRO A 821 -33.97 2.16 10.11
N ALA A 822 -32.93 1.35 9.92
CA ALA A 822 -31.68 1.41 10.67
C ALA A 822 -30.53 1.67 9.70
N LEU A 823 -30.03 2.90 9.70
CA LEU A 823 -29.03 3.36 8.75
C LEU A 823 -27.63 3.21 9.32
N TRP A 824 -26.66 2.81 8.47
CA TRP A 824 -25.29 2.51 8.87
C TRP A 824 -25.25 1.69 10.16
N THR A 825 -25.85 0.52 10.14
CA THR A 825 -25.85 -0.41 11.28
C THR A 825 -24.55 -1.19 11.32
N TRP A 826 -23.90 -1.20 12.49
CA TRP A 826 -22.65 -1.97 12.66
C TRP A 826 -22.60 -2.71 14.00
N LEU A 827 -21.75 -3.73 13.99
CA LEU A 827 -21.36 -4.50 15.17
C LEU A 827 -19.99 -4.05 15.65
N ASP A 828 -19.79 -3.99 16.96
CA ASP A 828 -18.49 -3.81 17.59
C ASP A 828 -18.39 -4.68 18.85
N LEU A 829 -17.22 -5.32 19.06
CA LEU A 829 -16.88 -5.98 20.33
C LEU A 829 -16.01 -5.03 21.14
N HIS A 830 -16.55 -4.40 22.16
CA HIS A 830 -15.94 -3.28 22.88
C HIS A 830 -14.47 -3.50 23.30
N ASP A 831 -14.10 -4.68 23.83
CA ASP A 831 -12.77 -4.94 24.42
C ASP A 831 -11.95 -6.00 23.67
N THR A 832 -12.41 -6.44 22.50
CA THR A 832 -11.78 -7.51 21.73
C THR A 832 -11.85 -7.20 20.25
N SER A 833 -10.74 -7.41 19.52
CA SER A 833 -10.74 -7.33 18.07
C SER A 833 -11.49 -8.51 17.46
N ALA A 834 -12.14 -8.28 16.33
CA ALA A 834 -12.85 -9.32 15.58
C ALA A 834 -12.88 -8.98 14.09
N LYS A 835 -13.00 -9.99 13.25
CA LYS A 835 -13.37 -9.87 11.84
C LYS A 835 -14.88 -10.00 11.71
N TYR A 836 -15.48 -9.16 10.86
CA TYR A 836 -16.91 -9.17 10.59
C TYR A 836 -17.15 -9.53 9.13
N SER A 837 -18.12 -10.38 8.84
CA SER A 837 -18.46 -10.73 7.45
C SER A 837 -18.96 -9.54 6.64
N ASP A 838 -19.63 -8.58 7.28
CA ASP A 838 -19.99 -7.25 6.76
C ASP A 838 -20.23 -6.30 7.94
N ASN A 839 -20.30 -4.99 7.66
CA ASN A 839 -20.57 -3.98 8.67
C ASN A 839 -21.05 -2.67 8.02
N PHE A 840 -21.59 -1.72 8.80
CA PHE A 840 -22.08 -0.41 8.32
C PHE A 840 -23.11 -0.56 7.18
N VAL A 841 -24.10 -1.42 7.39
CA VAL A 841 -25.17 -1.70 6.42
C VAL A 841 -26.44 -0.91 6.74
N HIS A 842 -27.29 -0.73 5.73
CA HIS A 842 -28.63 -0.16 5.90
C HIS A 842 -29.65 -1.27 6.01
N LEU A 843 -30.48 -1.23 7.04
CA LEU A 843 -31.54 -2.21 7.26
C LEU A 843 -32.90 -1.59 6.94
N MET A 844 -33.60 -2.16 5.97
CA MET A 844 -34.95 -1.78 5.62
C MET A 844 -35.93 -2.14 6.78
N PRO A 845 -37.04 -1.39 6.98
CA PRO A 845 -38.03 -1.70 8.01
C PRO A 845 -38.52 -3.15 7.93
N GLY A 846 -38.56 -3.85 9.07
CA GLY A 846 -39.00 -5.24 9.17
C GLY A 846 -38.02 -6.29 8.67
N SER A 847 -36.84 -5.86 8.20
CA SER A 847 -35.80 -6.80 7.72
C SER A 847 -35.00 -7.46 8.83
N THR A 848 -34.38 -8.57 8.48
CA THR A 848 -33.43 -9.31 9.33
C THR A 848 -32.17 -9.60 8.56
N THR A 849 -31.02 -9.34 9.17
CA THR A 849 -29.68 -9.58 8.56
C THR A 849 -28.84 -10.42 9.51
N GLU A 850 -28.00 -11.27 8.96
CA GLU A 850 -27.06 -12.10 9.70
C GLU A 850 -25.63 -11.70 9.40
N TRP A 851 -24.80 -11.62 10.44
CA TRP A 851 -23.37 -11.40 10.35
C TRP A 851 -22.60 -12.52 11.02
N MET A 852 -21.54 -13.02 10.39
CA MET A 852 -20.53 -13.81 11.03
C MET A 852 -19.52 -12.88 11.70
N VAL A 853 -19.21 -13.16 12.96
CA VAL A 853 -18.20 -12.43 13.75
C VAL A 853 -17.17 -13.41 14.26
N SER A 854 -15.91 -13.22 13.91
CA SER A 854 -14.78 -14.07 14.32
C SER A 854 -13.86 -13.28 15.25
N PRO A 855 -14.01 -13.38 16.59
CA PRO A 855 -13.11 -12.73 17.55
C PRO A 855 -11.69 -13.31 17.47
N GLU A 856 -10.69 -12.48 17.75
CA GLU A 856 -9.29 -12.93 17.86
C GLU A 856 -9.07 -13.84 19.09
N LYS A 857 -9.90 -13.69 20.12
CA LYS A 857 -9.86 -14.52 21.34
C LYS A 857 -11.05 -15.50 21.33
N ASP A 858 -10.83 -16.71 21.81
CA ASP A 858 -11.96 -17.61 22.04
C ASP A 858 -12.82 -17.09 23.20
N LEU A 859 -14.09 -16.89 22.92
CA LEU A 859 -15.08 -16.38 23.87
C LEU A 859 -16.20 -17.39 24.07
N SER A 860 -16.73 -17.46 25.28
CA SER A 860 -18.04 -18.07 25.52
C SER A 860 -19.16 -17.20 24.93
N VAL A 861 -20.33 -17.76 24.69
CA VAL A 861 -21.51 -17.01 24.23
C VAL A 861 -21.85 -15.85 25.19
N ARG A 862 -21.73 -16.08 26.49
CA ARG A 862 -22.03 -15.08 27.52
C ARG A 862 -21.03 -13.91 27.49
N GLU A 863 -19.74 -14.19 27.30
CA GLU A 863 -18.70 -13.17 27.18
C GLU A 863 -18.89 -12.38 25.89
N PHE A 864 -19.11 -13.07 24.76
CA PHE A 864 -19.38 -12.42 23.48
C PHE A 864 -20.59 -11.46 23.58
N GLN A 865 -21.72 -11.90 24.14
CA GLN A 865 -22.91 -11.07 24.32
C GLN A 865 -22.64 -9.85 25.20
N ARG A 866 -21.82 -9.98 26.25
CA ARG A 866 -21.44 -8.86 27.13
C ARG A 866 -20.64 -7.78 26.38
N HIS A 867 -19.75 -8.18 25.47
CA HIS A 867 -18.91 -7.28 24.71
C HIS A 867 -19.57 -6.73 23.44
N LEU A 868 -20.55 -7.45 22.89
CA LEU A 868 -21.23 -7.05 21.66
C LEU A 868 -22.01 -5.73 21.84
N ARG A 869 -21.79 -4.83 20.92
CA ARG A 869 -22.58 -3.60 20.71
C ARG A 869 -23.15 -3.62 19.30
N VAL A 870 -24.44 -3.40 19.16
CA VAL A 870 -25.14 -3.20 17.89
C VAL A 870 -25.55 -1.75 17.84
N ARG A 871 -25.05 -0.99 16.88
CA ARG A 871 -25.21 0.46 16.78
C ARG A 871 -25.70 0.88 15.41
N THR A 872 -26.25 2.09 15.32
CA THR A 872 -26.64 2.77 14.08
C THR A 872 -26.09 4.18 14.08
N VAL A 873 -26.10 4.86 12.94
CA VAL A 873 -25.69 6.29 12.87
C VAL A 873 -26.46 7.17 13.85
N ARG A 874 -27.72 6.82 14.16
CA ARG A 874 -28.53 7.55 15.14
C ARG A 874 -27.88 7.58 16.54
N ASP A 875 -27.18 6.52 16.90
CA ASP A 875 -26.57 6.39 18.23
C ASP A 875 -25.33 7.30 18.41
N VAL A 876 -24.74 7.76 17.30
CA VAL A 876 -23.52 8.59 17.28
C VAL A 876 -23.73 9.96 16.62
N CYS A 877 -24.90 10.27 16.10
CA CYS A 877 -25.22 11.55 15.45
C CYS A 877 -26.40 12.26 16.14
N PRO A 878 -26.15 13.24 17.01
CA PRO A 878 -27.23 13.96 17.73
C PRO A 878 -28.26 14.62 16.81
N ALA A 879 -27.81 15.20 15.69
CA ALA A 879 -28.71 15.86 14.73
C ALA A 879 -29.73 14.93 14.08
N MET A 880 -29.43 13.63 14.00
CA MET A 880 -30.31 12.61 13.43
C MET A 880 -31.25 11.95 14.47
N GLN A 881 -31.16 12.31 15.74
CA GLN A 881 -32.08 11.83 16.78
C GLN A 881 -33.42 12.55 16.70
N GLY A 882 -34.48 11.83 16.32
CA GLY A 882 -35.85 12.32 16.24
C GLY A 882 -36.67 12.07 17.49
#